data_f9e57f94928f104b21a34b3be3bedf95
#
_entry.id   f9e57f94928f104b21a34b3be3bedf95
#
_cell.length_a   1.000
_cell.length_b   1.000
_cell.length_c   1.000
_cell.angle_alpha   90.00
_cell.angle_beta   90.00
_cell.angle_gamma   90.00
#
_symmetry.space_group_name_H-M   'P 1'
#
loop_
_entity.id
_entity.type
_entity.pdbx_description
1 polymer ?
#
loop_
_entity_poly.entity_id
_entity_poly.type
_entity_poly.pdbx_seq_one_letter_code
_entity_poly.pdbx_strand_id
1 'polypeptide(L)'
;LKLWLFSLTLLATAAQAGTSWSWLNGKIADIHVHQFILQTSLGTFPPAPAPQTHEQAGFHSGFAPEAGAARWVQVDLGREYALEAVVVVPASLGGAFPYGFPHHFRVDASNDALLADSTTLLDHSPDQKSAEACLAPWHMPAKGVKARYVRFTATQLAAQPRLEKRFIFCLGELLVFSGGRNVALHAQVLAPNSVETLPTWSPKHLVDGYHALGLPVWPDNVQGNGWHSAIFTRADATCWVQAAFSTPRELQEIRLIPSHPRDYPDRPGFGFPHRFKVEADDRIIFDSTSTDFPPPGDMPVVIPTPGLQAQTIRITATRLFERSSDFVFALAELQAFVGGKNRALGARVTSSDETLTPSWSHAGLVDGRSSSGRLEDESSWLEGLSHRRETEAELKVLDARLLTEIYRAERRTIYLLLTSVLVFLVAGLVLLLRLRRSRRLEMEALRHRISRDLHDEIGSHLGSIRLMSELALRESSAPSESLEEIHRLAGEAAESMRGIVWLVREGDSPRLSSLAEAMRQSATALLKGTTWTLQAPKDDTTTASLEFHRQVFLFFREAGHNIARHAQATQTNIELHWTPKRFTLHIHDNGLGFDPQIITTGNGLANLRHRAEVLKAVLKIESTPGQGTHIHLEAPMA
;
A
#
# COMPACT_ATOMS: atom_id res chain seq x y z
N LEU A 1 9.30 24.37 20.52
CA LEU A 1 9.96 23.05 20.45
C LEU A 1 8.99 21.88 20.66
N LYS A 2 8.07 21.95 21.66
CA LYS A 2 7.07 20.89 21.93
C LYS A 2 6.06 20.68 20.78
N LEU A 3 5.65 21.72 20.07
CA LEU A 3 4.80 21.64 18.88
C LEU A 3 5.53 21.03 17.68
N TRP A 4 6.84 21.24 17.57
CA TRP A 4 7.69 20.64 16.53
C TRP A 4 7.89 19.12 16.72
N LEU A 5 8.05 18.68 17.95
CA LEU A 5 8.15 17.25 18.29
C LEU A 5 6.82 16.54 18.07
N PHE A 6 5.68 17.19 18.33
CA PHE A 6 4.35 16.60 18.08
C PHE A 6 4.04 16.46 16.58
N SER A 7 4.49 17.41 15.75
CA SER A 7 4.34 17.30 14.28
C SER A 7 5.27 16.26 13.67
N LEU A 8 6.48 16.07 14.21
CA LEU A 8 7.40 15.00 13.76
C LEU A 8 6.93 13.59 14.15
N THR A 9 6.31 13.43 15.33
CA THR A 9 5.69 12.16 15.72
C THR A 9 4.44 11.85 14.90
N LEU A 10 3.61 12.84 14.58
CA LEU A 10 2.48 12.66 13.64
C LEU A 10 2.94 12.30 12.23
N LEU A 11 4.05 12.87 11.75
CA LEU A 11 4.66 12.54 10.47
C LEU A 11 5.27 11.12 10.44
N ALA A 12 5.92 10.70 11.53
CA ALA A 12 6.47 9.35 11.65
C ALA A 12 5.39 8.27 11.77
N THR A 13 4.31 8.55 12.52
CA THR A 13 3.13 7.66 12.59
C THR A 13 2.34 7.65 11.29
N ALA A 14 2.25 8.75 10.54
CA ALA A 14 1.63 8.78 9.21
C ALA A 14 2.46 8.01 8.17
N ALA A 15 3.79 8.01 8.25
CA ALA A 15 4.67 7.24 7.38
C ALA A 15 4.59 5.73 7.68
N GLN A 16 4.44 5.32 8.94
CA GLN A 16 4.16 3.92 9.33
C GLN A 16 2.71 3.50 9.02
N ALA A 17 1.78 4.45 8.95
CA ALA A 17 0.38 4.24 8.58
C ALA A 17 0.14 4.28 7.05
N GLY A 18 1.18 4.35 6.24
CA GLY A 18 1.07 4.35 4.76
C GLY A 18 0.26 3.19 4.19
N THR A 19 0.21 2.06 4.91
CA THR A 19 -0.64 0.92 4.58
C THR A 19 -2.09 1.04 5.07
N SER A 20 -2.38 1.93 6.05
CA SER A 20 -3.71 2.01 6.68
C SER A 20 -4.67 3.01 6.01
N TRP A 21 -4.19 3.92 5.17
CA TRP A 21 -5.03 4.93 4.50
C TRP A 21 -5.53 4.49 3.10
N SER A 22 -5.01 3.39 2.57
CA SER A 22 -5.44 2.86 1.28
C SER A 22 -6.90 2.42 1.28
N TRP A 23 -7.44 1.94 2.40
CA TRP A 23 -8.84 1.56 2.56
C TRP A 23 -9.83 2.74 2.53
N LEU A 24 -9.37 3.97 2.79
CA LEU A 24 -10.17 5.19 2.65
C LEU A 24 -10.32 5.64 1.19
N ASN A 25 -9.55 5.06 0.27
CA ASN A 25 -9.73 5.29 -1.16
C ASN A 25 -10.84 4.36 -1.67
N GLY A 26 -12.02 4.90 -1.98
CA GLY A 26 -13.18 4.13 -2.45
C GLY A 26 -12.84 3.16 -3.60
N LYS A 27 -11.95 3.56 -4.51
CA LYS A 27 -11.51 2.69 -5.62
C LYS A 27 -10.75 1.44 -5.17
N ILE A 28 -9.92 1.56 -4.13
CA ILE A 28 -9.19 0.42 -3.55
C ILE A 28 -10.17 -0.50 -2.83
N ALA A 29 -11.12 0.06 -2.08
CA ALA A 29 -12.16 -0.71 -1.42
C ALA A 29 -13.03 -1.47 -2.43
N ASP A 30 -13.44 -0.83 -3.53
CA ASP A 30 -14.21 -1.47 -4.61
C ASP A 30 -13.43 -2.65 -5.24
N ILE A 31 -12.11 -2.48 -5.49
CA ILE A 31 -11.27 -3.56 -6.02
C ILE A 31 -11.22 -4.73 -5.04
N HIS A 32 -11.02 -4.49 -3.74
CA HIS A 32 -11.00 -5.56 -2.73
C HIS A 32 -12.34 -6.29 -2.63
N VAL A 33 -13.47 -5.58 -2.68
CA VAL A 33 -14.79 -6.21 -2.71
C VAL A 33 -14.93 -7.10 -3.94
N HIS A 34 -14.52 -6.62 -5.12
CA HIS A 34 -14.59 -7.40 -6.36
C HIS A 34 -13.66 -8.63 -6.29
N GLN A 35 -12.43 -8.47 -5.81
CA GLN A 35 -11.50 -9.60 -5.57
C GLN A 35 -12.11 -10.65 -4.63
N PHE A 36 -12.73 -10.22 -3.53
CA PHE A 36 -13.40 -11.13 -2.60
C PHE A 36 -14.53 -11.93 -3.26
N ILE A 37 -15.36 -11.27 -4.07
CA ILE A 37 -16.44 -11.95 -4.83
C ILE A 37 -15.85 -13.01 -5.76
N LEU A 38 -14.84 -12.64 -6.56
CA LEU A 38 -14.19 -13.56 -7.49
C LEU A 38 -13.48 -14.72 -6.79
N GLN A 39 -12.77 -14.45 -5.68
CA GLN A 39 -12.14 -15.49 -4.87
C GLN A 39 -13.15 -16.47 -4.26
N THR A 40 -14.30 -15.95 -3.84
CA THR A 40 -15.39 -16.79 -3.35
C THR A 40 -15.95 -17.66 -4.47
N SER A 41 -16.14 -17.11 -5.67
CA SER A 41 -16.63 -17.87 -6.83
C SER A 41 -15.64 -18.95 -7.29
N LEU A 42 -14.32 -18.73 -7.16
CA LEU A 42 -13.32 -19.75 -7.47
C LEU A 42 -13.50 -21.04 -6.66
N GLY A 43 -14.00 -20.95 -5.43
CA GLY A 43 -14.32 -22.10 -4.60
C GLY A 43 -15.48 -22.96 -5.13
N THR A 44 -16.29 -22.43 -6.03
CA THR A 44 -17.43 -23.15 -6.64
C THR A 44 -17.05 -23.85 -7.95
N PHE A 45 -15.89 -23.52 -8.54
CA PHE A 45 -15.41 -24.16 -9.75
C PHE A 45 -14.50 -25.34 -9.45
N PRO A 46 -14.41 -26.33 -10.36
CA PRO A 46 -13.46 -27.43 -10.22
C PRO A 46 -12.03 -26.91 -9.98
N PRO A 47 -11.25 -27.53 -9.12
CA PRO A 47 -9.84 -27.16 -8.95
C PRO A 47 -9.08 -27.40 -10.26
N ALA A 48 -8.06 -26.57 -10.52
CA ALA A 48 -7.19 -26.77 -11.67
C ALA A 48 -6.51 -28.14 -11.57
N PRO A 49 -6.68 -29.02 -12.58
CA PRO A 49 -6.06 -30.34 -12.55
C PRO A 49 -4.54 -30.25 -12.69
N ALA A 50 -3.82 -31.20 -12.11
CA ALA A 50 -2.41 -31.37 -12.41
C ALA A 50 -2.28 -31.88 -13.86
N PRO A 51 -1.32 -31.35 -14.67
CA PRO A 51 -1.13 -31.80 -16.04
C PRO A 51 -0.83 -33.29 -16.10
N GLN A 52 -1.62 -34.03 -16.88
CA GLN A 52 -1.35 -35.42 -17.16
C GLN A 52 -0.34 -35.52 -18.31
N THR A 53 0.60 -36.46 -18.20
CA THR A 53 1.54 -36.76 -19.27
C THR A 53 1.05 -37.97 -20.06
N HIS A 54 0.71 -37.71 -21.32
CA HIS A 54 0.35 -38.73 -22.28
C HIS A 54 1.39 -38.81 -23.40
N GLU A 55 1.54 -39.97 -24.03
CA GLU A 55 2.35 -40.12 -25.25
C GLU A 55 1.74 -39.34 -26.42
N GLN A 56 0.38 -39.27 -26.47
CA GLN A 56 -0.37 -38.48 -27.44
C GLN A 56 -0.46 -37.04 -26.92
N ALA A 57 0.10 -36.12 -27.68
CA ALA A 57 0.07 -34.69 -27.34
C ALA A 57 -1.05 -33.91 -28.10
N GLY A 58 -1.68 -34.56 -29.09
CA GLY A 58 -2.75 -33.97 -29.89
C GLY A 58 -2.37 -33.63 -31.33
N PHE A 59 -2.85 -32.50 -31.83
CA PHE A 59 -2.62 -31.98 -33.18
C PHE A 59 -1.48 -30.96 -33.24
N HIS A 60 -0.67 -31.02 -34.31
CA HIS A 60 0.42 -30.07 -34.59
C HIS A 60 0.35 -29.57 -36.05
N SER A 61 0.24 -28.27 -36.31
CA SER A 61 0.06 -27.69 -37.65
C SER A 61 1.30 -27.69 -38.55
N GLY A 62 2.44 -28.19 -38.08
CA GLY A 62 3.72 -27.95 -38.73
C GLY A 62 4.21 -26.49 -38.54
N PHE A 63 5.41 -26.23 -39.04
CA PHE A 63 6.05 -24.92 -38.88
C PHE A 63 5.58 -23.93 -39.95
N ALA A 64 5.37 -22.67 -39.51
CA ALA A 64 5.14 -21.53 -40.39
C ALA A 64 6.28 -20.52 -40.25
N PRO A 65 6.63 -19.77 -41.32
CA PRO A 65 7.70 -18.78 -41.28
C PRO A 65 7.26 -17.48 -40.60
N GLU A 66 5.95 -17.22 -40.50
CA GLU A 66 5.36 -15.97 -39.98
C GLU A 66 4.27 -16.27 -38.96
N ALA A 67 4.19 -15.42 -37.92
CA ALA A 67 3.18 -15.56 -36.86
C ALA A 67 1.74 -15.38 -37.39
N GLY A 68 1.55 -14.50 -38.39
CA GLY A 68 0.26 -14.22 -39.01
C GLY A 68 -0.18 -15.23 -40.07
N ALA A 69 0.58 -16.30 -40.31
CA ALA A 69 0.18 -17.34 -41.25
C ALA A 69 -1.04 -18.10 -40.74
N ALA A 70 -2.20 -17.92 -41.38
CA ALA A 70 -3.42 -18.61 -41.00
C ALA A 70 -3.26 -20.15 -41.16
N ARG A 71 -3.63 -20.86 -40.11
CA ARG A 71 -3.65 -22.32 -40.06
C ARG A 71 -4.97 -22.77 -39.49
N TRP A 72 -5.50 -23.88 -39.96
CA TRP A 72 -6.77 -24.38 -39.47
C TRP A 72 -6.79 -25.92 -39.39
N VAL A 73 -7.69 -26.39 -38.52
CA VAL A 73 -8.08 -27.80 -38.45
C VAL A 73 -9.58 -27.89 -38.35
N GLN A 74 -10.18 -28.86 -39.03
CA GLN A 74 -11.63 -29.05 -39.11
C GLN A 74 -12.01 -30.47 -38.75
N VAL A 75 -13.04 -30.61 -37.92
CA VAL A 75 -13.66 -31.89 -37.57
C VAL A 75 -14.96 -32.03 -38.34
N ASP A 76 -15.13 -33.19 -39.03
CA ASP A 76 -16.39 -33.60 -39.65
C ASP A 76 -17.10 -34.58 -38.71
N LEU A 77 -18.18 -34.16 -38.11
CA LEU A 77 -19.00 -34.96 -37.19
C LEU A 77 -19.80 -36.11 -37.91
N GLY A 78 -19.66 -36.17 -39.23
CA GLY A 78 -20.33 -37.21 -40.07
C GLY A 78 -21.79 -36.87 -40.41
N ARG A 79 -22.49 -36.13 -39.59
CA ARG A 79 -23.86 -35.62 -39.78
C ARG A 79 -24.10 -34.33 -39.02
N GLU A 80 -25.25 -33.70 -39.29
CA GLU A 80 -25.69 -32.53 -38.52
C GLU A 80 -26.05 -32.93 -37.08
N TYR A 81 -25.57 -32.11 -36.12
CA TYR A 81 -25.94 -32.15 -34.70
C TYR A 81 -26.36 -30.80 -34.20
N ALA A 82 -27.27 -30.76 -33.23
CA ALA A 82 -27.55 -29.54 -32.45
C ALA A 82 -26.50 -29.41 -31.37
N LEU A 83 -25.56 -28.50 -31.56
CA LEU A 83 -24.39 -28.35 -30.70
C LEU A 83 -24.74 -27.61 -29.40
N GLU A 84 -24.36 -28.18 -28.27
CA GLU A 84 -24.46 -27.56 -26.94
C GLU A 84 -23.23 -26.70 -26.65
N ALA A 85 -22.05 -27.26 -26.85
CA ALA A 85 -20.79 -26.58 -26.67
C ALA A 85 -19.67 -27.15 -27.56
N VAL A 86 -18.68 -26.33 -27.88
CA VAL A 86 -17.39 -26.75 -28.42
C VAL A 86 -16.32 -26.43 -27.40
N VAL A 87 -15.44 -27.38 -27.12
CA VAL A 87 -14.37 -27.21 -26.14
C VAL A 87 -13.03 -27.51 -26.79
N VAL A 88 -12.05 -26.65 -26.53
CA VAL A 88 -10.69 -26.82 -27.00
C VAL A 88 -9.75 -26.92 -25.81
N VAL A 89 -8.98 -28.00 -25.75
CA VAL A 89 -7.96 -28.22 -24.72
C VAL A 89 -6.60 -27.93 -25.32
N PRO A 90 -5.78 -27.08 -24.70
CA PRO A 90 -4.40 -26.83 -25.13
C PRO A 90 -3.53 -28.07 -25.07
N ALA A 91 -2.56 -28.19 -25.99
CA ALA A 91 -1.61 -29.31 -26.01
C ALA A 91 -0.59 -29.19 -24.86
N SER A 92 -0.12 -30.37 -24.40
CA SER A 92 0.99 -30.50 -23.44
C SER A 92 2.09 -31.34 -24.03
N LEU A 93 3.35 -30.94 -23.90
CA LEU A 93 4.50 -31.70 -24.38
C LEU A 93 5.69 -31.59 -23.45
N GLY A 94 6.12 -32.73 -22.86
CA GLY A 94 7.32 -32.77 -22.04
C GLY A 94 7.34 -31.79 -20.85
N GLY A 95 6.19 -31.58 -20.23
CA GLY A 95 6.02 -30.61 -19.14
C GLY A 95 5.90 -29.13 -19.59
N ALA A 96 6.05 -28.85 -20.89
CA ALA A 96 5.75 -27.53 -21.45
C ALA A 96 4.24 -27.41 -21.70
N PHE A 97 3.67 -26.25 -21.26
CA PHE A 97 2.22 -26.15 -21.14
C PHE A 97 1.75 -24.69 -21.08
N PRO A 98 0.78 -24.26 -21.90
CA PRO A 98 0.37 -24.96 -23.12
C PRO A 98 1.47 -24.96 -24.18
N TYR A 99 1.57 -26.02 -24.94
CA TYR A 99 2.55 -26.10 -26.03
C TYR A 99 1.92 -25.62 -27.34
N GLY A 100 2.47 -24.58 -27.94
CA GLY A 100 2.09 -24.09 -29.27
C GLY A 100 0.63 -23.57 -29.40
N PHE A 101 -0.06 -23.24 -28.34
CA PHE A 101 -1.40 -22.69 -28.41
C PHE A 101 -1.38 -21.29 -29.05
N PRO A 102 -2.27 -20.98 -30.04
CA PRO A 102 -2.22 -19.72 -30.77
C PRO A 102 -2.63 -18.54 -29.91
N HIS A 103 -2.07 -17.36 -30.20
CA HIS A 103 -2.39 -16.12 -29.50
C HIS A 103 -3.78 -15.56 -29.88
N HIS A 104 -4.15 -15.70 -31.18
CA HIS A 104 -5.46 -15.33 -31.69
C HIS A 104 -6.01 -16.43 -32.55
N PHE A 105 -7.31 -16.68 -32.44
CA PHE A 105 -7.98 -17.76 -33.13
C PHE A 105 -9.48 -17.53 -33.24
N ARG A 106 -10.12 -18.26 -34.16
CA ARG A 106 -11.56 -18.28 -34.35
C ARG A 106 -12.07 -19.72 -34.43
N VAL A 107 -13.26 -19.94 -33.91
CA VAL A 107 -13.99 -21.23 -34.00
C VAL A 107 -15.31 -21.02 -34.69
N ASP A 108 -15.52 -21.75 -35.79
CA ASP A 108 -16.68 -21.68 -36.62
C ASP A 108 -17.39 -23.05 -36.73
N ALA A 109 -18.72 -23.03 -36.79
CA ALA A 109 -19.56 -24.21 -37.00
C ALA A 109 -20.42 -24.02 -38.27
N SER A 110 -20.55 -25.07 -39.10
CA SER A 110 -21.28 -25.01 -40.38
C SER A 110 -21.79 -26.38 -40.79
N ASN A 111 -22.80 -26.39 -41.69
CA ASN A 111 -23.21 -27.60 -42.43
C ASN A 111 -22.49 -27.71 -43.77
N ASP A 112 -21.80 -26.66 -44.23
CA ASP A 112 -20.96 -26.68 -45.41
C ASP A 112 -19.47 -26.90 -45.07
N ALA A 113 -18.85 -27.87 -45.77
CA ALA A 113 -17.45 -28.19 -45.56
C ALA A 113 -16.47 -27.02 -45.85
N LEU A 114 -16.86 -26.09 -46.72
CA LEU A 114 -16.07 -24.90 -47.06
C LEU A 114 -16.44 -23.70 -46.16
N LEU A 115 -17.39 -23.86 -45.25
CA LEU A 115 -17.88 -22.81 -44.31
C LEU A 115 -18.58 -21.62 -44.99
N ALA A 116 -19.23 -21.80 -46.14
CA ALA A 116 -19.94 -20.74 -46.82
C ALA A 116 -21.01 -20.09 -45.92
N ASP A 117 -21.70 -20.91 -45.12
CA ASP A 117 -22.73 -20.48 -44.16
C ASP A 117 -22.31 -20.86 -42.73
N SER A 118 -21.26 -20.22 -42.23
CA SER A 118 -20.76 -20.54 -40.91
C SER A 118 -21.32 -19.63 -39.81
N THR A 119 -21.51 -20.21 -38.64
CA THR A 119 -21.77 -19.50 -37.40
C THR A 119 -20.47 -19.45 -36.59
N THR A 120 -19.96 -18.24 -36.29
CA THR A 120 -18.80 -18.07 -35.42
C THR A 120 -19.22 -18.26 -33.96
N LEU A 121 -18.65 -19.25 -33.30
CA LEU A 121 -18.88 -19.54 -31.89
C LEU A 121 -17.96 -18.69 -30.99
N LEU A 122 -16.74 -18.44 -31.44
CA LEU A 122 -15.78 -17.58 -30.77
C LEU A 122 -14.85 -16.92 -31.80
N ASP A 123 -14.61 -15.63 -31.64
CA ASP A 123 -13.54 -14.90 -32.30
C ASP A 123 -12.66 -14.22 -31.25
N HIS A 124 -11.50 -14.83 -30.99
CA HIS A 124 -10.48 -14.27 -30.11
C HIS A 124 -9.49 -13.47 -30.96
N SER A 125 -9.88 -12.27 -31.36
CA SER A 125 -9.18 -11.39 -32.30
C SER A 125 -8.07 -10.57 -31.65
N PRO A 126 -7.22 -9.87 -32.44
CA PRO A 126 -6.14 -9.01 -31.96
C PRO A 126 -6.55 -7.85 -31.03
N ASP A 127 -7.81 -7.43 -31.08
CA ASP A 127 -8.35 -6.40 -30.18
C ASP A 127 -8.50 -6.89 -28.73
N GLN A 128 -8.46 -8.20 -28.53
CA GLN A 128 -8.46 -8.84 -27.22
C GLN A 128 -7.01 -9.11 -26.77
N LYS A 129 -6.81 -9.18 -25.46
CA LYS A 129 -5.51 -9.61 -24.95
C LYS A 129 -5.17 -10.99 -25.48
N SER A 130 -3.89 -11.20 -25.86
CA SER A 130 -3.40 -12.52 -26.25
C SER A 130 -3.86 -13.60 -25.27
N ALA A 131 -4.26 -14.76 -25.80
CA ALA A 131 -4.66 -15.90 -24.99
C ALA A 131 -3.57 -16.21 -23.98
N GLU A 132 -3.90 -16.12 -22.69
CA GLU A 132 -2.93 -16.47 -21.66
C GLU A 132 -2.60 -17.96 -21.73
N ALA A 133 -1.32 -18.24 -21.60
CA ALA A 133 -0.81 -19.59 -21.57
C ALA A 133 -1.23 -20.29 -20.26
N CYS A 134 -2.33 -21.05 -20.28
CA CYS A 134 -2.79 -21.85 -19.15
C CYS A 134 -3.36 -23.20 -19.61
N LEU A 135 -3.45 -24.18 -18.69
CA LEU A 135 -3.98 -25.51 -18.95
C LEU A 135 -5.50 -25.53 -19.16
N ALA A 136 -6.20 -24.54 -18.64
CA ALA A 136 -7.65 -24.55 -18.66
C ALA A 136 -8.22 -24.56 -20.10
N PRO A 137 -9.30 -25.30 -20.33
CA PRO A 137 -9.92 -25.39 -21.64
C PRO A 137 -10.59 -24.07 -22.05
N TRP A 138 -10.84 -23.95 -23.35
CA TRP A 138 -11.69 -22.93 -23.94
C TRP A 138 -13.07 -23.52 -24.21
N HIS A 139 -14.04 -23.20 -23.37
CA HIS A 139 -15.43 -23.65 -23.51
C HIS A 139 -16.25 -22.58 -24.24
N MET A 140 -16.87 -22.97 -25.35
CA MET A 140 -17.65 -22.10 -26.23
C MET A 140 -19.09 -22.62 -26.31
N PRO A 141 -20.07 -21.97 -25.63
CA PRO A 141 -21.47 -22.35 -25.72
C PRO A 141 -21.98 -22.21 -27.16
N ALA A 142 -22.47 -23.27 -27.75
CA ALA A 142 -23.00 -23.27 -29.11
C ALA A 142 -24.54 -23.05 -29.19
N LYS A 143 -25.24 -23.08 -28.06
CA LYS A 143 -26.65 -22.72 -27.90
C LYS A 143 -27.60 -23.39 -28.91
N GLY A 144 -27.33 -24.64 -29.29
CA GLY A 144 -28.17 -25.40 -30.22
C GLY A 144 -27.91 -25.10 -31.70
N VAL A 145 -26.79 -24.45 -32.04
CA VAL A 145 -26.38 -24.28 -33.45
C VAL A 145 -26.29 -25.65 -34.12
N LYS A 146 -26.94 -25.78 -35.27
CA LYS A 146 -26.93 -27.00 -36.06
C LYS A 146 -25.77 -27.02 -37.01
N ALA A 147 -24.87 -28.00 -36.85
CA ALA A 147 -23.67 -28.08 -37.67
C ALA A 147 -23.18 -29.54 -37.80
N ARG A 148 -22.51 -29.82 -38.92
CA ARG A 148 -21.73 -31.04 -39.18
C ARG A 148 -20.23 -30.77 -39.04
N TYR A 149 -19.78 -29.56 -39.38
CA TYR A 149 -18.37 -29.22 -39.41
C TYR A 149 -18.07 -28.19 -38.31
N VAL A 150 -16.97 -28.43 -37.59
CA VAL A 150 -16.40 -27.49 -36.63
C VAL A 150 -14.98 -27.20 -37.02
N ARG A 151 -14.63 -25.91 -37.26
CA ARG A 151 -13.28 -25.50 -37.66
C ARG A 151 -12.68 -24.57 -36.63
N PHE A 152 -11.48 -24.90 -36.21
CA PHE A 152 -10.61 -24.02 -35.45
C PHE A 152 -9.58 -23.38 -36.41
N THR A 153 -9.55 -22.06 -36.47
CA THR A 153 -8.63 -21.27 -37.31
C THR A 153 -7.73 -20.43 -36.41
N ALA A 154 -6.43 -20.73 -36.39
CA ALA A 154 -5.41 -19.92 -35.75
C ALA A 154 -5.04 -18.75 -36.67
N THR A 155 -5.18 -17.51 -36.22
CA THR A 155 -4.88 -16.28 -36.95
C THR A 155 -3.58 -15.63 -36.50
N GLN A 156 -3.10 -15.97 -35.29
CA GLN A 156 -1.76 -15.61 -34.81
C GLN A 156 -1.14 -16.80 -34.09
N LEU A 157 -0.14 -17.38 -34.71
CA LEU A 157 0.55 -18.58 -34.23
C LEU A 157 1.49 -18.29 -33.05
N ALA A 158 1.74 -19.29 -32.22
CA ALA A 158 2.72 -19.22 -31.16
C ALA A 158 4.15 -19.34 -31.69
N ALA A 159 5.08 -18.58 -31.10
CA ALA A 159 6.50 -18.74 -31.40
C ALA A 159 7.04 -20.05 -30.80
N GLN A 160 7.89 -20.79 -31.55
CA GLN A 160 8.57 -21.97 -31.04
C GLN A 160 9.77 -21.54 -30.18
N PRO A 161 9.78 -21.84 -28.86
CA PRO A 161 10.78 -21.28 -27.93
C PRO A 161 12.26 -21.63 -28.28
N ARG A 162 12.49 -22.74 -29.01
CA ARG A 162 13.85 -23.23 -29.31
C ARG A 162 14.31 -22.99 -30.76
N LEU A 163 13.44 -22.42 -31.60
CA LEU A 163 13.72 -22.24 -33.02
C LEU A 163 13.33 -20.83 -33.44
N GLU A 164 14.31 -20.00 -33.71
CA GLU A 164 14.05 -18.61 -34.18
C GLU A 164 13.26 -18.59 -35.49
N LYS A 165 12.31 -17.69 -35.61
CA LYS A 165 11.48 -17.46 -36.79
C LYS A 165 10.66 -18.68 -37.22
N ARG A 166 10.27 -19.56 -36.29
CA ARG A 166 9.34 -20.63 -36.53
C ARG A 166 8.13 -20.52 -35.62
N PHE A 167 6.98 -20.59 -36.23
CA PHE A 167 5.69 -20.42 -35.57
C PHE A 167 4.87 -21.67 -35.74
N ILE A 168 4.13 -22.03 -34.70
CA ILE A 168 3.34 -23.29 -34.66
C ILE A 168 1.95 -23.02 -34.09
N PHE A 169 1.06 -23.96 -34.33
CA PHE A 169 -0.23 -24.06 -33.73
C PHE A 169 -0.49 -25.52 -33.34
N CYS A 170 -0.75 -25.76 -32.05
CA CYS A 170 -1.01 -27.05 -31.49
C CYS A 170 -2.26 -27.03 -30.60
N LEU A 171 -3.03 -28.12 -30.65
CA LEU A 171 -4.17 -28.38 -29.78
C LEU A 171 -4.03 -29.78 -29.19
N GLY A 172 -4.42 -29.94 -27.90
CA GLY A 172 -4.50 -31.24 -27.27
C GLY A 172 -5.72 -32.02 -27.74
N GLU A 173 -6.91 -31.43 -27.56
CA GLU A 173 -8.18 -32.07 -27.88
C GLU A 173 -9.20 -31.05 -28.32
N LEU A 174 -10.10 -31.44 -29.23
CA LEU A 174 -11.29 -30.71 -29.62
C LEU A 174 -12.53 -31.55 -29.36
N LEU A 175 -13.33 -31.17 -28.39
CA LEU A 175 -14.56 -31.85 -28.01
C LEU A 175 -15.77 -31.06 -28.54
N VAL A 176 -16.80 -31.76 -28.98
CA VAL A 176 -18.06 -31.20 -29.43
C VAL A 176 -19.19 -31.89 -28.70
N PHE A 177 -19.93 -31.15 -27.88
CA PHE A 177 -21.01 -31.72 -27.08
C PHE A 177 -22.35 -31.54 -27.75
N SER A 178 -23.13 -32.64 -27.82
CA SER A 178 -24.54 -32.67 -28.27
C SER A 178 -25.27 -33.81 -27.56
N GLY A 179 -26.39 -33.53 -26.91
CA GLY A 179 -27.13 -34.47 -26.08
C GLY A 179 -26.32 -35.04 -24.93
N GLY A 180 -25.44 -34.18 -24.31
CA GLY A 180 -24.58 -34.55 -23.19
C GLY A 180 -23.42 -35.46 -23.54
N ARG A 181 -23.09 -35.60 -24.84
CA ARG A 181 -21.99 -36.49 -25.31
C ARG A 181 -21.01 -35.74 -26.19
N ASN A 182 -19.74 -36.13 -26.14
CA ASN A 182 -18.74 -35.73 -27.12
C ASN A 182 -18.99 -36.46 -28.46
N VAL A 183 -19.58 -35.75 -29.44
CA VAL A 183 -19.88 -36.29 -30.79
C VAL A 183 -18.70 -36.15 -31.74
N ALA A 184 -17.59 -35.49 -31.30
CA ALA A 184 -16.34 -35.42 -32.06
C ALA A 184 -15.42 -36.62 -31.84
N LEU A 185 -15.70 -37.47 -30.83
CA LEU A 185 -14.86 -38.60 -30.51
C LEU A 185 -14.68 -39.54 -31.73
N HIS A 186 -13.41 -39.73 -32.16
CA HIS A 186 -13.01 -40.49 -33.35
C HIS A 186 -13.59 -39.98 -34.69
N ALA A 187 -14.07 -38.73 -34.72
CA ALA A 187 -14.54 -38.11 -35.96
C ALA A 187 -13.39 -37.87 -36.97
N GLN A 188 -13.77 -37.66 -38.23
CA GLN A 188 -12.78 -37.37 -39.26
C GLN A 188 -12.21 -35.98 -39.09
N VAL A 189 -10.86 -35.85 -39.08
CA VAL A 189 -10.15 -34.58 -38.98
C VAL A 189 -9.50 -34.22 -40.30
N LEU A 190 -9.74 -33.00 -40.76
CA LEU A 190 -9.12 -32.44 -41.95
C LEU A 190 -8.19 -31.29 -41.55
N ALA A 191 -6.92 -31.40 -41.93
CA ALA A 191 -5.90 -30.39 -41.65
C ALA A 191 -4.90 -30.33 -42.79
N PRO A 192 -4.82 -29.21 -43.56
CA PRO A 192 -3.94 -29.13 -44.73
C PRO A 192 -2.45 -29.17 -44.38
N ASN A 193 -2.10 -28.80 -43.15
CA ASN A 193 -0.73 -28.67 -42.68
C ASN A 193 -0.64 -29.39 -41.32
N SER A 194 -0.44 -30.67 -41.29
CA SER A 194 -0.29 -31.46 -40.07
C SER A 194 1.09 -32.15 -40.01
N VAL A 195 1.56 -32.32 -38.79
CA VAL A 195 2.71 -33.21 -38.47
C VAL A 195 2.16 -34.53 -37.98
N GLU A 196 2.62 -35.61 -38.58
CA GLU A 196 2.37 -36.97 -38.12
C GLU A 196 3.65 -37.56 -37.58
N THR A 197 3.78 -37.63 -36.27
CA THR A 197 4.92 -38.20 -35.55
C THR A 197 4.39 -39.05 -34.41
N LEU A 198 4.05 -40.29 -34.74
CA LEU A 198 3.50 -41.22 -33.75
C LEU A 198 4.56 -41.61 -32.69
N PRO A 199 4.15 -41.80 -31.44
CA PRO A 199 2.78 -41.70 -30.93
C PRO A 199 2.33 -40.28 -30.60
N THR A 200 3.19 -39.26 -30.70
CA THR A 200 2.97 -37.93 -30.09
C THR A 200 1.98 -37.04 -30.87
N TRP A 201 2.16 -36.92 -32.20
CA TRP A 201 1.38 -36.00 -33.03
C TRP A 201 0.65 -36.70 -34.16
N SER A 202 -0.66 -36.52 -34.22
CA SER A 202 -1.49 -36.91 -35.36
C SER A 202 -2.78 -36.07 -35.38
N PRO A 203 -3.38 -35.75 -36.53
CA PRO A 203 -4.73 -35.20 -36.60
C PRO A 203 -5.77 -36.05 -35.85
N LYS A 204 -5.60 -37.36 -35.79
CA LYS A 204 -6.49 -38.27 -35.05
C LYS A 204 -6.46 -38.06 -33.55
N HIS A 205 -5.34 -37.62 -33.02
CA HIS A 205 -5.19 -37.30 -31.59
C HIS A 205 -5.90 -36.03 -31.16
N LEU A 206 -6.49 -35.29 -32.08
CA LEU A 206 -7.35 -34.12 -31.75
C LEU A 206 -8.74 -34.53 -31.24
N VAL A 207 -9.14 -35.79 -31.51
CA VAL A 207 -10.51 -36.29 -31.24
C VAL A 207 -10.47 -37.72 -30.70
N ASP A 208 -9.40 -38.13 -30.02
CA ASP A 208 -9.25 -39.50 -29.50
C ASP A 208 -9.70 -39.62 -28.02
N GLY A 209 -10.07 -38.52 -27.40
CA GLY A 209 -10.52 -38.43 -26.00
C GLY A 209 -9.37 -38.31 -25.00
N TYR A 210 -8.10 -38.22 -25.46
CA TYR A 210 -6.96 -38.05 -24.57
C TYR A 210 -6.51 -36.59 -24.49
N HIS A 211 -6.49 -36.04 -23.30
CA HIS A 211 -6.03 -34.67 -23.07
C HIS A 211 -5.33 -34.52 -21.72
N ALA A 212 -4.52 -33.47 -21.60
CA ALA A 212 -3.68 -33.24 -20.42
C ALA A 212 -4.46 -32.84 -19.14
N LEU A 213 -5.77 -32.61 -19.22
CA LEU A 213 -6.60 -32.32 -18.06
C LEU A 213 -6.94 -33.55 -17.21
N GLY A 214 -6.86 -34.78 -17.80
CA GLY A 214 -7.22 -36.01 -17.12
C GLY A 214 -8.74 -36.18 -16.89
N LEU A 215 -9.08 -37.01 -15.92
CA LEU A 215 -10.48 -37.30 -15.56
C LEU A 215 -11.22 -36.09 -15.04
N PRO A 216 -12.54 -35.94 -15.37
CA PRO A 216 -13.40 -34.93 -14.78
C PRO A 216 -13.75 -35.31 -13.34
N VAL A 217 -12.89 -34.93 -12.40
CA VAL A 217 -13.06 -35.26 -10.99
C VAL A 217 -13.16 -34.02 -10.11
N TRP A 218 -14.01 -34.14 -9.07
CA TRP A 218 -13.97 -33.26 -7.90
C TRP A 218 -13.24 -33.99 -6.80
N PRO A 219 -12.04 -33.52 -6.37
CA PRO A 219 -11.28 -34.18 -5.32
C PRO A 219 -12.06 -34.23 -4.00
N ASP A 220 -12.03 -35.35 -3.35
CA ASP A 220 -12.62 -35.54 -2.02
C ASP A 220 -11.73 -36.45 -1.16
N ASN A 221 -12.13 -36.62 0.11
CA ASN A 221 -11.37 -37.42 1.07
C ASN A 221 -11.85 -38.88 1.18
N VAL A 222 -12.78 -39.28 0.33
CA VAL A 222 -13.28 -40.67 0.38
C VAL A 222 -12.27 -41.58 -0.30
N GLN A 223 -11.84 -42.60 0.42
CA GLN A 223 -10.90 -43.60 -0.06
C GLN A 223 -11.68 -44.76 -0.73
N GLY A 224 -11.67 -44.77 -2.05
CA GLY A 224 -12.17 -45.87 -2.84
C GLY A 224 -11.32 -46.01 -4.10
N ASN A 225 -10.99 -47.21 -4.51
CA ASN A 225 -10.24 -47.47 -5.74
C ASN A 225 -11.08 -48.20 -6.80
N GLY A 226 -12.35 -48.49 -6.47
CA GLY A 226 -13.26 -49.24 -7.32
C GLY A 226 -13.34 -50.73 -6.98
N TRP A 227 -13.23 -51.55 -7.96
CA TRP A 227 -13.27 -53.01 -7.86
C TRP A 227 -11.93 -53.62 -8.34
N HIS A 228 -11.51 -54.77 -7.73
CA HIS A 228 -10.28 -55.47 -7.99
C HIS A 228 -10.53 -56.99 -7.96
N SER A 229 -10.04 -57.73 -8.96
CA SER A 229 -10.12 -59.20 -9.03
C SER A 229 -9.32 -59.85 -7.91
N ALA A 230 -9.43 -61.17 -7.77
CA ALA A 230 -8.40 -61.94 -7.07
C ALA A 230 -7.01 -61.73 -7.74
N ILE A 231 -5.94 -62.05 -7.00
CA ILE A 231 -4.56 -61.99 -7.47
C ILE A 231 -4.21 -63.28 -8.15
N PHE A 232 -3.79 -63.23 -9.42
CA PHE A 232 -3.44 -64.37 -10.23
C PHE A 232 -1.93 -64.50 -10.39
N THR A 233 -1.46 -65.75 -10.61
CA THR A 233 -0.05 -66.04 -10.87
C THR A 233 0.29 -66.06 -12.36
N ARG A 234 -0.71 -65.93 -13.25
CA ARG A 234 -0.56 -66.00 -14.72
C ARG A 234 -1.26 -64.83 -15.39
N ALA A 235 -0.62 -64.23 -16.38
CA ALA A 235 -1.15 -63.14 -17.17
C ALA A 235 -2.39 -63.53 -18.01
N ASP A 236 -2.47 -64.75 -18.46
CA ASP A 236 -3.54 -65.26 -19.30
C ASP A 236 -4.72 -65.87 -18.50
N ALA A 237 -4.78 -65.62 -17.22
CA ALA A 237 -5.95 -65.96 -16.43
C ALA A 237 -7.16 -65.16 -16.91
N THR A 238 -8.33 -65.81 -16.98
CA THR A 238 -9.58 -65.19 -17.39
C THR A 238 -10.41 -64.86 -16.14
N CYS A 239 -10.83 -63.64 -15.99
CA CYS A 239 -11.75 -63.21 -14.98
C CYS A 239 -12.71 -62.15 -15.53
N TRP A 240 -13.84 -61.96 -14.87
CA TRP A 240 -14.86 -61.03 -15.34
C TRP A 240 -15.56 -60.28 -14.17
N VAL A 241 -16.08 -59.07 -14.49
CA VAL A 241 -16.96 -58.32 -13.62
C VAL A 241 -18.20 -57.88 -14.42
N GLN A 242 -19.37 -57.88 -13.80
CA GLN A 242 -20.66 -57.57 -14.45
C GLN A 242 -21.50 -56.66 -13.61
N ALA A 243 -22.03 -55.60 -14.24
CA ALA A 243 -23.09 -54.78 -13.67
C ALA A 243 -24.43 -55.15 -14.28
N ALA A 244 -25.50 -55.23 -13.47
CA ALA A 244 -26.85 -55.54 -13.88
C ALA A 244 -27.83 -54.44 -13.50
N PHE A 245 -28.61 -53.98 -14.45
CA PHE A 245 -29.68 -53.00 -14.25
C PHE A 245 -31.00 -53.68 -13.83
N SER A 246 -31.84 -52.98 -13.08
CA SER A 246 -33.16 -53.48 -12.69
C SER A 246 -34.11 -53.66 -13.89
N THR A 247 -33.92 -52.91 -14.96
CA THR A 247 -34.69 -52.99 -16.22
C THR A 247 -33.74 -52.71 -17.39
N PRO A 248 -34.03 -53.28 -18.58
CA PRO A 248 -33.24 -52.97 -19.78
C PRO A 248 -33.17 -51.47 -20.03
N ARG A 249 -32.00 -51.02 -20.51
CA ARG A 249 -31.70 -49.58 -20.79
C ARG A 249 -31.27 -49.44 -22.25
N GLU A 250 -31.67 -48.35 -22.88
CA GLU A 250 -31.16 -47.93 -24.19
C GLU A 250 -29.83 -47.22 -24.01
N LEU A 251 -28.76 -47.93 -24.14
CA LEU A 251 -27.39 -47.44 -23.91
C LEU A 251 -26.93 -46.55 -25.07
N GLN A 252 -26.23 -45.49 -24.75
CA GLN A 252 -25.58 -44.60 -25.70
C GLN A 252 -24.06 -44.81 -25.74
N GLU A 253 -23.47 -45.00 -24.57
CA GLU A 253 -22.05 -45.33 -24.41
C GLU A 253 -21.79 -46.00 -23.06
N ILE A 254 -20.75 -46.78 -23.02
CA ILE A 254 -20.19 -47.35 -21.79
C ILE A 254 -18.80 -46.72 -21.58
N ARG A 255 -18.50 -46.31 -20.35
CA ARG A 255 -17.15 -45.84 -19.98
C ARG A 255 -16.56 -46.75 -18.93
N LEU A 256 -15.31 -47.20 -19.19
CA LEU A 256 -14.50 -47.94 -18.22
C LEU A 256 -13.46 -46.97 -17.67
N ILE A 257 -13.53 -46.66 -16.37
CA ILE A 257 -12.61 -45.76 -15.72
C ILE A 257 -11.48 -46.58 -15.10
N PRO A 258 -10.23 -46.37 -15.51
CA PRO A 258 -9.09 -47.06 -14.93
C PRO A 258 -8.86 -46.63 -13.47
N SER A 259 -8.27 -47.53 -12.67
CA SER A 259 -7.88 -47.23 -11.30
C SER A 259 -6.51 -46.56 -11.24
N HIS A 260 -6.33 -45.65 -10.27
CA HIS A 260 -5.03 -45.07 -9.95
C HIS A 260 -4.89 -44.93 -8.41
N PRO A 261 -4.63 -46.06 -7.74
CA PRO A 261 -4.53 -46.09 -6.28
C PRO A 261 -3.36 -45.23 -5.77
N ARG A 262 -3.54 -44.56 -4.66
CA ARG A 262 -2.49 -43.73 -4.01
C ARG A 262 -1.24 -44.54 -3.65
N ASP A 263 -1.38 -45.84 -3.41
CA ASP A 263 -0.28 -46.74 -3.10
C ASP A 263 0.58 -47.06 -4.36
N TYR A 264 0.10 -46.70 -5.53
CA TYR A 264 0.78 -46.91 -6.83
C TYR A 264 0.77 -45.58 -7.65
N PRO A 265 1.37 -44.51 -7.14
CA PRO A 265 1.28 -43.15 -7.76
C PRO A 265 1.95 -43.08 -9.14
N ASP A 266 2.90 -43.99 -9.42
CA ASP A 266 3.63 -44.02 -10.69
C ASP A 266 2.99 -45.00 -11.70
N ARG A 267 1.79 -45.50 -11.43
CA ARG A 267 1.10 -46.49 -12.27
C ARG A 267 -0.33 -46.05 -12.60
N PRO A 268 -0.49 -45.04 -13.46
CA PRO A 268 -1.80 -44.69 -14.00
C PRO A 268 -2.37 -45.88 -14.80
N GLY A 269 -3.67 -46.13 -14.67
CA GLY A 269 -4.28 -47.31 -15.28
C GLY A 269 -4.00 -48.62 -14.55
N PHE A 270 -3.71 -48.56 -13.26
CA PHE A 270 -3.47 -49.74 -12.44
C PHE A 270 -4.56 -50.80 -12.59
N GLY A 271 -4.16 -52.02 -12.91
CA GLY A 271 -5.06 -53.16 -13.05
C GLY A 271 -5.87 -53.20 -14.34
N PHE A 272 -5.77 -52.22 -15.26
CA PHE A 272 -6.51 -52.25 -16.51
C PHE A 272 -5.99 -53.38 -17.41
N PRO A 273 -6.87 -54.28 -17.92
CA PRO A 273 -6.42 -55.47 -18.64
C PRO A 273 -5.83 -55.11 -20.01
N HIS A 274 -4.77 -55.82 -20.42
CA HIS A 274 -4.17 -55.66 -21.73
C HIS A 274 -5.06 -56.25 -22.85
N ARG A 275 -5.85 -57.31 -22.54
CA ARG A 275 -6.82 -57.88 -23.49
C ARG A 275 -8.13 -58.14 -22.77
N PHE A 276 -9.22 -57.70 -23.38
CA PHE A 276 -10.55 -57.82 -22.80
C PHE A 276 -11.63 -57.75 -23.86
N LYS A 277 -12.81 -58.20 -23.51
CA LYS A 277 -14.03 -57.95 -24.26
C LYS A 277 -15.10 -57.34 -23.36
N VAL A 278 -16.02 -56.57 -23.96
CA VAL A 278 -17.20 -56.07 -23.29
C VAL A 278 -18.43 -56.66 -23.96
N GLU A 279 -19.31 -57.19 -23.13
CA GLU A 279 -20.55 -57.85 -23.55
C GLU A 279 -21.75 -57.12 -22.93
N ALA A 280 -22.82 -56.95 -23.71
CA ALA A 280 -24.10 -56.45 -23.26
C ALA A 280 -25.16 -57.55 -23.55
N ASP A 281 -25.79 -58.09 -22.50
CA ASP A 281 -26.67 -59.27 -22.56
C ASP A 281 -26.13 -60.42 -23.46
N ASP A 282 -24.88 -60.82 -23.14
CA ASP A 282 -24.11 -61.85 -23.84
C ASP A 282 -23.74 -61.51 -25.32
N ARG A 283 -24.06 -60.34 -25.81
CA ARG A 283 -23.60 -59.84 -27.11
C ARG A 283 -22.30 -59.08 -26.98
N ILE A 284 -21.27 -59.50 -27.71
CA ILE A 284 -19.96 -58.75 -27.74
C ILE A 284 -20.19 -57.44 -28.46
N ILE A 285 -19.89 -56.34 -27.77
CA ILE A 285 -19.94 -54.96 -28.26
C ILE A 285 -18.57 -54.32 -28.44
N PHE A 286 -17.54 -54.87 -27.77
CA PHE A 286 -16.15 -54.48 -27.92
C PHE A 286 -15.27 -55.72 -27.72
N ASP A 287 -14.24 -55.89 -28.55
CA ASP A 287 -13.33 -57.03 -28.46
C ASP A 287 -11.87 -56.65 -28.81
N SER A 288 -11.01 -56.71 -27.82
CA SER A 288 -9.56 -56.59 -27.97
C SER A 288 -8.82 -57.86 -27.55
N THR A 289 -9.47 -59.02 -27.56
CA THR A 289 -8.86 -60.30 -27.10
C THR A 289 -7.72 -60.79 -27.99
N SER A 290 -7.65 -60.36 -29.23
CA SER A 290 -6.59 -60.74 -30.21
C SER A 290 -5.37 -59.81 -30.18
N THR A 291 -5.54 -58.57 -29.73
CA THR A 291 -4.49 -57.53 -29.76
C THR A 291 -4.48 -56.79 -28.43
N ASP A 292 -3.28 -56.48 -27.92
CA ASP A 292 -3.15 -55.74 -26.69
C ASP A 292 -3.76 -54.34 -26.86
N PHE A 293 -4.64 -53.98 -25.95
CA PHE A 293 -5.22 -52.65 -25.87
C PHE A 293 -4.16 -51.64 -25.36
N PRO A 294 -4.00 -50.47 -25.95
CA PRO A 294 -3.03 -49.49 -25.49
C PRO A 294 -3.34 -49.06 -24.04
N PRO A 295 -2.32 -48.84 -23.21
CA PRO A 295 -2.55 -48.41 -21.82
C PRO A 295 -3.36 -47.12 -21.77
N PRO A 296 -4.55 -47.13 -21.13
CA PRO A 296 -5.40 -45.93 -21.12
C PRO A 296 -4.91 -44.84 -20.15
N GLY A 297 -3.91 -45.11 -19.32
CA GLY A 297 -3.54 -44.21 -18.23
C GLY A 297 -4.72 -43.98 -17.31
N ASP A 298 -4.98 -42.72 -16.98
CA ASP A 298 -6.14 -42.34 -16.17
C ASP A 298 -7.38 -41.98 -17.01
N MET A 299 -7.31 -42.03 -18.34
CA MET A 299 -8.41 -41.62 -19.23
C MET A 299 -9.49 -42.69 -19.34
N PRO A 300 -10.77 -42.30 -19.47
CA PRO A 300 -11.85 -43.25 -19.66
C PRO A 300 -11.72 -43.99 -21.00
N VAL A 301 -11.92 -45.31 -20.99
CA VAL A 301 -12.11 -46.07 -22.23
C VAL A 301 -13.60 -45.98 -22.60
N VAL A 302 -13.91 -45.24 -23.67
CA VAL A 302 -15.29 -44.98 -24.13
C VAL A 302 -15.67 -45.98 -25.23
N ILE A 303 -16.75 -46.70 -25.02
CA ILE A 303 -17.33 -47.68 -25.98
C ILE A 303 -18.69 -47.17 -26.44
N PRO A 304 -18.80 -46.65 -27.66
CA PRO A 304 -20.08 -46.17 -28.18
C PRO A 304 -21.07 -47.34 -28.38
N THR A 305 -22.32 -47.17 -27.89
CA THR A 305 -23.38 -48.17 -27.97
C THR A 305 -24.72 -47.56 -28.42
N PRO A 306 -24.77 -46.82 -29.54
CA PRO A 306 -25.96 -46.08 -29.91
C PRO A 306 -27.18 -46.97 -30.13
N GLY A 307 -28.21 -46.76 -29.32
CA GLY A 307 -29.49 -47.51 -29.46
C GLY A 307 -29.45 -48.97 -28.99
N LEU A 308 -28.39 -49.38 -28.29
CA LEU A 308 -28.28 -50.73 -27.76
C LEU A 308 -29.17 -50.90 -26.52
N GLN A 309 -30.11 -51.82 -26.58
CA GLN A 309 -30.87 -52.22 -25.39
C GLN A 309 -30.09 -53.30 -24.63
N ALA A 310 -29.86 -53.07 -23.35
CA ALA A 310 -29.20 -54.04 -22.49
C ALA A 310 -29.62 -53.97 -21.03
N GLN A 311 -29.63 -55.11 -20.35
CA GLN A 311 -29.86 -55.22 -18.92
C GLN A 311 -28.60 -55.53 -18.15
N THR A 312 -27.58 -56.13 -18.79
CA THR A 312 -26.28 -56.47 -18.19
C THR A 312 -25.13 -55.93 -19.03
N ILE A 313 -24.05 -55.53 -18.35
CA ILE A 313 -22.78 -55.19 -18.98
C ILE A 313 -21.70 -56.02 -18.27
N ARG A 314 -21.00 -56.90 -19.04
CA ARG A 314 -19.90 -57.74 -18.54
C ARG A 314 -18.62 -57.34 -19.21
N ILE A 315 -17.56 -57.17 -18.42
CA ILE A 315 -16.20 -57.01 -18.89
C ILE A 315 -15.43 -58.26 -18.55
N THR A 316 -14.90 -58.95 -19.57
CA THR A 316 -14.12 -60.19 -19.43
C THR A 316 -12.68 -59.89 -19.83
N ALA A 317 -11.75 -59.97 -18.86
CA ALA A 317 -10.33 -59.82 -19.09
C ALA A 317 -9.74 -61.17 -19.47
N THR A 318 -8.88 -61.19 -20.51
CA THR A 318 -8.20 -62.39 -21.02
C THR A 318 -6.68 -62.29 -20.99
N ARG A 319 -6.16 -61.05 -20.76
CA ARG A 319 -4.77 -60.79 -20.44
C ARG A 319 -4.71 -59.69 -19.38
N LEU A 320 -4.27 -60.09 -18.20
CA LEU A 320 -4.32 -59.24 -17.01
C LEU A 320 -3.14 -58.29 -16.96
N PHE A 321 -3.25 -57.27 -16.15
CA PHE A 321 -2.24 -56.27 -15.81
C PHE A 321 -1.21 -56.88 -14.85
N GLU A 322 0.08 -56.68 -15.12
CA GLU A 322 1.20 -57.13 -14.25
C GLU A 322 1.41 -56.10 -13.13
N ARG A 323 1.20 -56.52 -11.86
CA ARG A 323 1.36 -55.66 -10.70
C ARG A 323 2.81 -55.66 -10.15
N SER A 324 3.27 -56.80 -9.63
CA SER A 324 4.60 -56.97 -9.01
C SER A 324 5.09 -58.43 -9.12
N SER A 325 5.04 -59.04 -10.27
CA SER A 325 5.22 -60.45 -10.56
C SER A 325 3.94 -61.28 -10.35
N ASP A 326 2.82 -60.66 -10.17
CA ASP A 326 1.48 -61.19 -10.12
C ASP A 326 0.54 -60.35 -11.01
N PHE A 327 -0.66 -60.84 -11.26
CA PHE A 327 -1.56 -60.28 -12.26
C PHE A 327 -2.93 -60.01 -11.67
N VAL A 328 -3.49 -58.87 -12.08
CA VAL A 328 -4.77 -58.40 -11.56
C VAL A 328 -5.59 -57.72 -12.66
N PHE A 329 -6.90 -57.68 -12.45
CA PHE A 329 -7.86 -56.84 -13.17
C PHE A 329 -8.52 -55.87 -12.17
N ALA A 330 -8.44 -54.56 -12.41
CA ALA A 330 -9.10 -53.58 -11.61
C ALA A 330 -9.70 -52.44 -12.46
N LEU A 331 -10.79 -51.88 -12.01
CA LEU A 331 -11.46 -50.69 -12.55
C LEU A 331 -11.89 -49.79 -11.41
N ALA A 332 -11.71 -48.48 -11.57
CA ALA A 332 -12.25 -47.53 -10.61
C ALA A 332 -13.76 -47.42 -10.72
N GLU A 333 -14.29 -47.29 -11.95
CA GLU A 333 -15.73 -47.13 -12.16
C GLU A 333 -16.16 -47.70 -13.49
N LEU A 334 -17.36 -48.26 -13.54
CA LEU A 334 -18.12 -48.61 -14.75
C LEU A 334 -19.29 -47.65 -14.89
N GLN A 335 -19.33 -46.90 -15.96
CA GLN A 335 -20.42 -46.01 -16.29
C GLN A 335 -21.22 -46.49 -17.51
N ALA A 336 -22.51 -46.30 -17.52
CA ALA A 336 -23.39 -46.60 -18.64
C ALA A 336 -24.37 -45.41 -18.87
N PHE A 337 -24.24 -44.73 -19.98
CA PHE A 337 -24.95 -43.52 -20.26
C PHE A 337 -26.25 -43.74 -21.03
N VAL A 338 -27.32 -43.10 -20.53
CA VAL A 338 -28.66 -43.01 -21.12
C VAL A 338 -29.13 -41.57 -21.04
N GLY A 339 -29.33 -40.91 -22.17
CA GLY A 339 -29.73 -39.50 -22.20
C GLY A 339 -28.74 -38.58 -21.47
N GLY A 340 -27.42 -38.84 -21.64
CA GLY A 340 -26.35 -38.07 -21.00
C GLY A 340 -26.18 -38.31 -19.49
N LYS A 341 -26.86 -39.29 -18.88
CA LYS A 341 -26.80 -39.59 -17.45
C LYS A 341 -26.22 -40.97 -17.19
N ASN A 342 -25.26 -41.11 -16.30
CA ASN A 342 -24.78 -42.39 -15.83
C ASN A 342 -25.90 -43.16 -15.10
N ARG A 343 -26.32 -44.30 -15.65
CA ARG A 343 -27.35 -45.21 -15.13
C ARG A 343 -26.78 -46.45 -14.45
N ALA A 344 -25.46 -46.61 -14.42
CA ALA A 344 -24.82 -47.68 -13.71
C ALA A 344 -24.72 -47.45 -12.20
N LEU A 345 -24.94 -46.19 -11.76
CA LEU A 345 -24.88 -45.82 -10.34
C LEU A 345 -25.73 -46.74 -9.47
N GLY A 346 -25.14 -47.44 -8.50
CA GLY A 346 -25.82 -48.33 -7.58
C GLY A 346 -26.32 -49.63 -8.23
N ALA A 347 -25.90 -49.99 -9.46
CA ALA A 347 -26.24 -51.24 -10.12
C ALA A 347 -25.74 -52.42 -9.31
N ARG A 348 -26.37 -53.58 -9.46
CA ARG A 348 -25.92 -54.81 -8.84
C ARG A 348 -24.67 -55.34 -9.56
N VAL A 349 -23.54 -55.46 -8.85
CA VAL A 349 -22.30 -55.97 -9.40
C VAL A 349 -22.06 -57.41 -8.95
N THR A 350 -21.58 -58.26 -9.86
CA THR A 350 -21.12 -59.64 -9.61
C THR A 350 -19.80 -59.85 -10.37
N SER A 351 -18.98 -60.77 -9.90
CA SER A 351 -17.71 -61.09 -10.54
C SER A 351 -17.38 -62.61 -10.46
N SER A 352 -16.42 -63.07 -11.29
CA SER A 352 -15.92 -64.44 -11.19
C SER A 352 -15.20 -64.72 -9.88
N ASP A 353 -14.55 -63.70 -9.37
CA ASP A 353 -13.72 -63.69 -8.17
C ASP A 353 -13.54 -62.23 -7.70
N GLU A 354 -13.10 -62.05 -6.49
CA GLU A 354 -12.96 -60.71 -5.93
C GLU A 354 -11.92 -60.64 -4.81
N THR A 355 -11.35 -59.44 -4.62
CA THR A 355 -10.62 -59.06 -3.43
C THR A 355 -11.40 -57.97 -2.72
N LEU A 356 -11.97 -58.27 -1.54
CA LEU A 356 -12.73 -57.32 -0.75
C LEU A 356 -11.82 -56.69 0.30
N THR A 357 -11.66 -55.38 0.20
CA THR A 357 -11.00 -54.53 1.20
C THR A 357 -11.79 -53.24 1.36
N PRO A 358 -11.54 -52.40 2.35
CA PRO A 358 -12.22 -51.09 2.46
C PRO A 358 -12.08 -50.22 1.22
N SER A 359 -10.98 -50.36 0.46
CA SER A 359 -10.71 -49.56 -0.74
C SER A 359 -11.18 -50.23 -2.06
N TRP A 360 -11.56 -51.50 -2.04
CA TRP A 360 -11.95 -52.29 -3.20
C TRP A 360 -13.23 -53.08 -2.93
N SER A 361 -14.29 -52.82 -3.66
CA SER A 361 -15.56 -53.51 -3.47
C SER A 361 -16.42 -53.49 -4.75
N HIS A 362 -17.39 -54.39 -4.84
CA HIS A 362 -18.41 -54.34 -5.89
C HIS A 362 -19.14 -52.98 -5.95
N ALA A 363 -19.49 -52.41 -4.80
CA ALA A 363 -20.16 -51.12 -4.73
C ALA A 363 -19.28 -50.01 -5.29
N GLY A 364 -17.96 -50.04 -5.06
CA GLY A 364 -17.00 -49.06 -5.57
C GLY A 364 -16.89 -49.00 -7.09
N LEU A 365 -17.29 -50.09 -7.83
CA LEU A 365 -17.31 -50.08 -9.28
C LEU A 365 -18.42 -49.19 -9.90
N VAL A 366 -19.44 -48.86 -9.12
CA VAL A 366 -20.66 -48.17 -9.58
C VAL A 366 -21.13 -47.10 -8.62
N ASP A 367 -20.21 -46.44 -7.89
CA ASP A 367 -20.50 -45.44 -6.89
C ASP A 367 -20.33 -43.99 -7.40
N GLY A 368 -19.94 -43.83 -8.68
CA GLY A 368 -19.72 -42.53 -9.28
C GLY A 368 -18.39 -41.88 -8.92
N ARG A 369 -17.40 -42.68 -8.53
CA ARG A 369 -16.10 -42.20 -8.06
C ARG A 369 -14.92 -42.83 -8.83
N SER A 370 -13.84 -42.11 -8.83
CA SER A 370 -12.52 -42.63 -9.20
C SER A 370 -11.60 -42.70 -7.99
N SER A 371 -10.40 -43.24 -8.15
CA SER A 371 -9.38 -43.22 -7.11
C SER A 371 -8.98 -41.78 -6.66
N SER A 372 -9.30 -40.77 -7.48
CA SER A 372 -8.92 -39.34 -7.25
C SER A 372 -10.05 -38.51 -6.68
N GLY A 373 -11.32 -38.99 -6.71
CA GLY A 373 -12.48 -38.27 -6.22
C GLY A 373 -13.79 -38.58 -6.93
N ARG A 374 -14.79 -37.76 -6.71
CA ARG A 374 -16.11 -37.90 -7.35
C ARG A 374 -16.02 -37.53 -8.83
N LEU A 375 -16.53 -38.40 -9.70
CA LEU A 375 -16.62 -38.14 -11.13
C LEU A 375 -17.73 -37.11 -11.41
N GLU A 376 -17.41 -36.15 -12.23
CA GLU A 376 -18.33 -35.10 -12.67
C GLU A 376 -18.75 -35.31 -14.12
N ASP A 377 -19.80 -34.63 -14.55
CA ASP A 377 -20.13 -34.54 -15.95
C ASP A 377 -19.04 -33.79 -16.70
N GLU A 378 -18.50 -34.37 -17.76
CA GLU A 378 -17.33 -33.88 -18.48
C GLU A 378 -17.56 -32.47 -19.07
N SER A 379 -18.74 -32.23 -19.68
CA SER A 379 -19.07 -30.93 -20.26
C SER A 379 -19.14 -29.84 -19.19
N SER A 380 -19.84 -30.11 -18.09
CA SER A 380 -19.99 -29.19 -16.96
C SER A 380 -18.67 -28.93 -16.25
N TRP A 381 -17.83 -29.96 -16.13
CA TRP A 381 -16.50 -29.83 -15.54
C TRP A 381 -15.57 -28.96 -16.39
N LEU A 382 -15.54 -29.16 -17.72
CA LEU A 382 -14.77 -28.34 -18.65
C LEU A 382 -15.28 -26.88 -18.69
N GLU A 383 -16.59 -26.66 -18.61
CA GLU A 383 -17.17 -25.33 -18.45
C GLU A 383 -16.70 -24.66 -17.16
N GLY A 384 -16.75 -25.37 -16.03
CA GLY A 384 -16.25 -24.90 -14.74
C GLY A 384 -14.78 -24.53 -14.76
N LEU A 385 -13.93 -25.32 -15.42
CA LEU A 385 -12.51 -25.01 -15.63
C LEU A 385 -12.31 -23.76 -16.50
N SER A 386 -13.13 -23.58 -17.54
CA SER A 386 -13.08 -22.35 -18.37
C SER A 386 -13.46 -21.11 -17.56
N HIS A 387 -14.53 -21.18 -16.78
CA HIS A 387 -14.92 -20.08 -15.87
C HIS A 387 -13.86 -19.80 -14.81
N ARG A 388 -13.24 -20.84 -14.28
CA ARG A 388 -12.08 -20.67 -13.37
C ARG A 388 -10.95 -19.87 -14.03
N ARG A 389 -10.56 -20.22 -15.26
CA ARG A 389 -9.54 -19.48 -16.03
C ARG A 389 -9.91 -18.01 -16.19
N GLU A 390 -11.16 -17.72 -16.59
CA GLU A 390 -11.64 -16.36 -16.79
C GLU A 390 -11.59 -15.56 -15.49
N THR A 391 -12.05 -16.16 -14.40
CA THR A 391 -12.02 -15.57 -13.07
C THR A 391 -10.59 -15.32 -12.57
N GLU A 392 -9.68 -16.27 -12.77
CA GLU A 392 -8.25 -16.12 -12.42
C GLU A 392 -7.57 -15.02 -13.27
N ALA A 393 -7.91 -14.91 -14.55
CA ALA A 393 -7.41 -13.85 -15.41
C ALA A 393 -7.94 -12.47 -14.98
N GLU A 394 -9.21 -12.38 -14.59
CA GLU A 394 -9.79 -11.15 -14.06
C GLU A 394 -9.15 -10.74 -12.73
N LEU A 395 -8.90 -11.70 -11.83
CA LEU A 395 -8.18 -11.45 -10.58
C LEU A 395 -6.77 -10.88 -10.83
N LYS A 396 -6.01 -11.43 -11.77
CA LYS A 396 -4.69 -10.88 -12.13
C LYS A 396 -4.77 -9.44 -12.64
N VAL A 397 -5.82 -9.11 -13.42
CA VAL A 397 -6.05 -7.72 -13.87
C VAL A 397 -6.38 -6.81 -12.70
N LEU A 398 -7.20 -7.27 -11.75
CA LEU A 398 -7.53 -6.51 -10.54
C LEU A 398 -6.32 -6.32 -9.63
N ASP A 399 -5.46 -7.34 -9.48
CA ASP A 399 -4.20 -7.24 -8.73
C ASP A 399 -3.28 -6.16 -9.33
N ALA A 400 -3.12 -6.15 -10.66
CA ALA A 400 -2.34 -5.12 -11.35
C ALA A 400 -2.94 -3.72 -11.19
N ARG A 401 -4.28 -3.60 -11.24
CA ARG A 401 -4.99 -2.34 -10.98
C ARG A 401 -4.82 -1.89 -9.54
N LEU A 402 -4.93 -2.81 -8.57
CA LEU A 402 -4.75 -2.54 -7.15
C LEU A 402 -3.37 -1.95 -6.88
N LEU A 403 -2.31 -2.58 -7.38
CA LEU A 403 -0.94 -2.08 -7.26
C LEU A 403 -0.80 -0.66 -7.83
N THR A 404 -1.42 -0.41 -8.99
CA THR A 404 -1.41 0.91 -9.63
C THR A 404 -2.11 1.98 -8.78
N GLU A 405 -3.29 1.66 -8.20
CA GLU A 405 -4.04 2.60 -7.36
C GLU A 405 -3.35 2.82 -6.00
N ILE A 406 -2.74 1.80 -5.40
CA ILE A 406 -1.91 1.94 -4.19
C ILE A 406 -0.76 2.91 -4.47
N TYR A 407 -0.01 2.70 -5.56
CA TYR A 407 1.11 3.57 -5.93
C TYR A 407 0.69 5.02 -6.19
N ARG A 408 -0.47 5.22 -6.83
CA ARG A 408 -1.05 6.56 -7.01
C ARG A 408 -1.46 7.21 -5.69
N ALA A 409 -2.04 6.44 -4.76
CA ALA A 409 -2.42 6.92 -3.45
C ALA A 409 -1.20 7.33 -2.61
N GLU A 410 -0.15 6.53 -2.61
CA GLU A 410 1.12 6.83 -1.95
C GLU A 410 1.75 8.12 -2.48
N ARG A 411 1.84 8.28 -3.80
CA ARG A 411 2.34 9.52 -4.41
C ARG A 411 1.54 10.73 -4.01
N ARG A 412 0.19 10.65 -3.99
CA ARG A 412 -0.68 11.76 -3.53
C ARG A 412 -0.40 12.10 -2.07
N THR A 413 -0.24 11.10 -1.21
CA THR A 413 0.07 11.31 0.21
C THR A 413 1.42 12.01 0.38
N ILE A 414 2.46 11.60 -0.35
CA ILE A 414 3.77 12.25 -0.35
C ILE A 414 3.66 13.72 -0.81
N TYR A 415 2.92 14.00 -1.89
CA TYR A 415 2.73 15.38 -2.34
C TYR A 415 1.98 16.23 -1.31
N LEU A 416 0.94 15.69 -0.65
CA LEU A 416 0.23 16.40 0.41
C LEU A 416 1.13 16.68 1.61
N LEU A 417 1.98 15.75 1.99
CA LEU A 417 2.96 15.96 3.06
C LEU A 417 4.00 17.02 2.68
N LEU A 418 4.55 16.98 1.48
CA LEU A 418 5.51 17.97 1.00
C LEU A 418 4.90 19.38 0.92
N THR A 419 3.66 19.48 0.42
CA THR A 419 2.94 20.77 0.37
C THR A 419 2.63 21.30 1.77
N SER A 420 2.23 20.44 2.71
CA SER A 420 1.99 20.86 4.09
C SER A 420 3.27 21.36 4.76
N VAL A 421 4.40 20.67 4.62
CA VAL A 421 5.70 21.11 5.11
C VAL A 421 6.10 22.45 4.51
N LEU A 422 5.91 22.64 3.21
CA LEU A 422 6.20 23.91 2.55
C LEU A 422 5.35 25.04 3.10
N VAL A 423 4.05 24.82 3.32
CA VAL A 423 3.15 25.81 3.93
C VAL A 423 3.62 26.19 5.34
N PHE A 424 4.01 25.22 6.16
CA PHE A 424 4.55 25.48 7.50
C PHE A 424 5.86 26.27 7.46
N LEU A 425 6.76 25.96 6.52
CA LEU A 425 8.02 26.70 6.35
C LEU A 425 7.77 28.15 5.94
N VAL A 426 6.85 28.38 4.98
CA VAL A 426 6.46 29.73 4.55
C VAL A 426 5.81 30.52 5.70
N ALA A 427 4.88 29.89 6.43
CA ALA A 427 4.26 30.52 7.59
C ALA A 427 5.28 30.88 8.68
N GLY A 428 6.23 29.99 8.97
CA GLY A 428 7.34 30.23 9.90
C GLY A 428 8.24 31.40 9.44
N LEU A 429 8.56 31.44 8.16
CA LEU A 429 9.36 32.53 7.58
C LEU A 429 8.63 33.88 7.68
N VAL A 430 7.33 33.91 7.34
CA VAL A 430 6.51 35.14 7.47
C VAL A 430 6.45 35.60 8.92
N LEU A 431 6.28 34.69 9.88
CA LEU A 431 6.29 35.00 11.29
C LEU A 431 7.62 35.62 11.74
N LEU A 432 8.75 34.98 11.34
CA LEU A 432 10.09 35.48 11.63
C LEU A 432 10.34 36.88 11.06
N LEU A 433 9.90 37.13 9.83
CA LEU A 433 10.02 38.45 9.21
C LEU A 433 9.17 39.51 9.93
N ARG A 434 7.95 39.16 10.36
CA ARG A 434 7.10 40.04 11.18
C ARG A 434 7.74 40.40 12.52
N LEU A 435 8.27 39.41 13.23
CA LEU A 435 8.96 39.63 14.51
C LEU A 435 10.21 40.51 14.34
N ARG A 436 11.02 40.30 13.30
CA ARG A 436 12.18 41.15 12.99
C ARG A 436 11.76 42.59 12.68
N ARG A 437 10.66 42.78 11.93
CA ARG A 437 10.15 44.12 11.62
C ARG A 437 9.65 44.85 12.88
N SER A 438 8.91 44.15 13.73
CA SER A 438 8.44 44.70 15.01
C SER A 438 9.59 45.22 15.88
N ARG A 439 10.63 44.39 16.07
CA ARG A 439 11.81 44.78 16.85
C ARG A 439 12.54 46.00 16.27
N ARG A 440 12.64 46.10 14.93
CA ARG A 440 13.25 47.28 14.27
C ARG A 440 12.47 48.55 14.56
N LEU A 441 11.14 48.50 14.44
CA LEU A 441 10.25 49.65 14.71
C LEU A 441 10.33 50.10 16.17
N GLU A 442 10.43 49.17 17.13
CA GLU A 442 10.61 49.46 18.54
C GLU A 442 11.95 50.19 18.80
N MET A 443 13.03 49.75 18.17
CA MET A 443 14.35 50.38 18.28
C MET A 443 14.38 51.78 17.66
N GLU A 444 13.72 52.00 16.53
CA GLU A 444 13.61 53.32 15.90
C GLU A 444 12.80 54.29 16.80
N ALA A 445 11.69 53.81 17.37
CA ALA A 445 10.88 54.59 18.29
C ALA A 445 11.67 55.02 19.55
N LEU A 446 12.49 54.08 20.08
CA LEU A 446 13.35 54.37 21.23
C LEU A 446 14.42 55.44 20.89
N ARG A 447 15.09 55.31 19.74
CA ARG A 447 16.08 56.28 19.25
C ARG A 447 15.44 57.68 19.09
N HIS A 448 14.26 57.76 18.52
CA HIS A 448 13.54 59.06 18.37
C HIS A 448 13.17 59.68 19.73
N ARG A 449 12.79 58.87 20.72
CA ARG A 449 12.49 59.34 22.06
C ARG A 449 13.74 59.90 22.74
N ILE A 450 14.83 59.13 22.73
CA ILE A 450 16.12 59.60 23.30
C ILE A 450 16.59 60.89 22.64
N SER A 451 16.49 60.98 21.29
CA SER A 451 16.91 62.17 20.56
C SER A 451 16.08 63.42 20.96
N ARG A 452 14.76 63.27 21.17
CA ARG A 452 13.88 64.36 21.58
C ARG A 452 14.21 64.83 22.99
N ASP A 453 14.36 63.89 23.92
CA ASP A 453 14.69 64.20 25.32
C ASP A 453 16.06 64.89 25.42
N LEU A 454 17.04 64.51 24.60
CA LEU A 454 18.34 65.17 24.46
C LEU A 454 18.18 66.62 24.00
N HIS A 455 17.35 66.82 22.97
CA HIS A 455 17.13 68.15 22.41
C HIS A 455 16.47 69.08 23.42
N ASP A 456 15.45 68.61 24.18
CA ASP A 456 14.69 69.40 25.11
C ASP A 456 15.53 69.74 26.36
N GLU A 457 16.30 68.82 26.91
CA GLU A 457 17.14 69.05 28.10
C GLU A 457 18.37 69.95 27.77
N ILE A 458 19.05 69.70 26.66
CA ILE A 458 20.20 70.50 26.22
C ILE A 458 19.70 71.89 25.74
N GLY A 459 18.57 71.90 24.96
CA GLY A 459 18.02 73.14 24.48
C GLY A 459 17.64 74.10 25.61
N SER A 460 17.08 73.54 26.71
CA SER A 460 16.74 74.34 27.91
C SER A 460 17.99 74.90 28.58
N HIS A 461 19.03 74.11 28.82
CA HIS A 461 20.26 74.56 29.44
C HIS A 461 21.02 75.62 28.59
N LEU A 462 21.12 75.37 27.25
CA LEU A 462 21.76 76.29 26.33
C LEU A 462 20.98 77.60 26.20
N GLY A 463 19.62 77.54 26.25
CA GLY A 463 18.76 78.69 26.26
C GLY A 463 18.98 79.56 27.53
N SER A 464 19.10 78.89 28.69
CA SER A 464 19.40 79.56 29.97
C SER A 464 20.81 80.16 29.98
N ILE A 465 21.79 79.47 29.46
CA ILE A 465 23.18 79.93 29.30
C ILE A 465 23.19 81.21 28.42
N ARG A 466 22.47 81.14 27.28
CA ARG A 466 22.41 82.27 26.38
C ARG A 466 21.74 83.48 27.04
N LEU A 467 20.63 83.30 27.74
CA LEU A 467 19.90 84.34 28.43
C LEU A 467 20.76 84.96 29.52
N MET A 468 21.41 84.17 30.35
CA MET A 468 22.34 84.62 31.39
C MET A 468 23.55 85.35 30.81
N SER A 469 24.10 84.86 29.70
CA SER A 469 25.19 85.53 28.99
C SER A 469 24.76 86.91 28.43
N GLU A 470 23.55 87.01 27.86
CA GLU A 470 22.98 88.25 27.37
C GLU A 470 22.73 89.24 28.52
N LEU A 471 22.25 88.76 29.65
CA LEU A 471 22.06 89.61 30.86
C LEU A 471 23.40 90.10 31.43
N ALA A 472 24.42 89.23 31.51
CA ALA A 472 25.76 89.56 31.94
C ALA A 472 26.44 90.62 31.05
N LEU A 473 26.15 90.66 29.77
CA LEU A 473 26.63 91.63 28.79
C LEU A 473 25.94 92.99 28.92
N ARG A 474 24.72 93.09 29.52
CA ARG A 474 23.95 94.27 29.68
C ARG A 474 24.11 95.01 31.05
N GLU A 475 24.55 94.28 32.08
CA GLU A 475 24.76 94.82 33.42
C GLU A 475 26.25 95.15 33.64
N SER A 476 26.59 96.44 33.66
CA SER A 476 27.94 96.96 33.81
C SER A 476 28.48 96.94 35.23
N SER A 477 27.77 96.38 36.24
CA SER A 477 28.11 96.57 37.68
C SER A 477 28.22 95.27 38.51
N ALA A 478 27.96 94.04 37.93
CA ALA A 478 28.16 92.75 38.63
C ALA A 478 28.50 91.62 37.71
N PRO A 479 29.72 91.52 37.11
CA PRO A 479 30.07 90.48 36.15
C PRO A 479 30.28 89.09 36.77
N SER A 480 30.56 89.03 38.10
CA SER A 480 30.99 87.77 38.72
C SER A 480 29.86 86.74 38.92
N GLU A 481 28.72 87.20 39.39
CA GLU A 481 27.61 86.31 39.76
C GLU A 481 26.91 85.71 38.54
N SER A 482 26.75 86.47 37.47
CA SER A 482 26.18 86.00 36.18
C SER A 482 27.15 85.05 35.44
N LEU A 483 28.46 85.31 35.54
CA LEU A 483 29.47 84.37 34.96
C LEU A 483 29.59 83.04 35.70
N GLU A 484 29.48 83.07 37.04
CA GLU A 484 29.42 81.87 37.85
C GLU A 484 28.20 81.03 37.55
N GLU A 485 27.01 81.68 37.36
CA GLU A 485 25.78 80.99 37.00
C GLU A 485 25.82 80.41 35.58
N ILE A 486 26.41 81.12 34.60
CA ILE A 486 26.66 80.59 33.22
C ILE A 486 27.63 79.37 33.27
N HIS A 487 28.70 79.49 34.04
CA HIS A 487 29.67 78.37 34.18
C HIS A 487 29.00 77.15 34.81
N ARG A 488 28.15 77.39 35.83
CA ARG A 488 27.41 76.28 36.46
C ARG A 488 26.41 75.63 35.50
N LEU A 489 25.61 76.42 34.78
CA LEU A 489 24.63 75.91 33.79
C LEU A 489 25.32 75.20 32.65
N ALA A 490 26.46 75.65 32.16
CA ALA A 490 27.29 74.98 31.16
C ALA A 490 27.84 73.66 31.66
N GLY A 491 28.25 73.66 32.95
CA GLY A 491 28.74 72.41 33.59
C GLY A 491 27.60 71.39 33.73
N GLU A 492 26.42 71.79 34.14
CA GLU A 492 25.24 70.92 34.26
C GLU A 492 24.78 70.38 32.90
N ALA A 493 24.81 71.19 31.83
CA ALA A 493 24.50 70.75 30.49
C ALA A 493 25.50 69.73 29.95
N ALA A 494 26.82 69.99 30.21
CA ALA A 494 27.86 69.06 29.79
C ALA A 494 27.86 67.69 30.53
N GLU A 495 27.46 67.74 31.83
CA GLU A 495 27.28 66.51 32.61
C GLU A 495 26.01 65.76 32.22
N SER A 496 24.91 66.47 31.96
CA SER A 496 23.68 65.85 31.43
C SER A 496 23.92 65.11 30.11
N MET A 497 24.66 65.73 29.21
CA MET A 497 25.05 65.16 27.94
C MET A 497 25.95 63.91 28.09
N ARG A 498 26.92 63.94 28.99
CA ARG A 498 27.80 62.79 29.26
C ARG A 498 27.03 61.59 29.82
N GLY A 499 26.08 61.85 30.74
CA GLY A 499 25.23 60.78 31.30
C GLY A 499 24.35 60.12 30.28
N ILE A 500 23.81 60.86 29.32
CA ILE A 500 22.95 60.29 28.24
C ILE A 500 23.77 59.58 27.17
N VAL A 501 24.92 60.13 26.79
CA VAL A 501 25.84 59.47 25.83
C VAL A 501 26.37 58.16 26.38
N TRP A 502 26.63 58.07 27.69
CA TRP A 502 27.01 56.82 28.33
C TRP A 502 25.91 55.76 28.20
N LEU A 503 24.63 56.10 28.43
CA LEU A 503 23.49 55.21 28.30
C LEU A 503 23.31 54.67 26.89
N VAL A 504 23.64 55.43 25.86
CA VAL A 504 23.49 55.01 24.44
C VAL A 504 24.62 54.05 23.99
N ARG A 505 25.77 54.06 24.66
CA ARG A 505 26.96 53.25 24.29
C ARG A 505 26.90 51.77 24.76
N GLU A 506 26.13 51.46 25.82
CA GLU A 506 26.16 50.12 26.45
C GLU A 506 25.22 49.07 25.81
N GLY A 507 24.44 49.39 24.76
CA GLY A 507 23.57 48.43 24.06
C GLY A 507 22.19 48.23 24.66
N ASP A 508 21.44 47.22 24.25
CA ASP A 508 20.01 47.05 24.51
C ASP A 508 19.62 46.69 25.96
N SER A 509 20.57 46.17 26.75
CA SER A 509 20.33 45.76 28.14
C SER A 509 21.62 45.87 28.98
N PRO A 510 21.95 47.09 29.41
CA PRO A 510 23.17 47.34 30.22
C PRO A 510 23.07 46.65 31.59
N ARG A 511 24.23 46.36 32.17
CA ARG A 511 24.34 45.73 33.50
C ARG A 511 24.13 46.74 34.61
N LEU A 512 23.56 46.32 35.72
CA LEU A 512 23.35 47.21 36.89
C LEU A 512 24.66 47.61 37.56
N SER A 513 25.72 46.81 37.42
CA SER A 513 27.06 47.19 37.84
C SER A 513 27.58 48.44 37.12
N SER A 514 27.28 48.59 35.82
CA SER A 514 27.62 49.81 35.06
C SER A 514 26.84 51.03 35.54
N LEU A 515 25.57 50.86 35.93
CA LEU A 515 24.77 51.95 36.55
C LEU A 515 25.39 52.41 37.89
N ALA A 516 25.78 51.46 38.75
CA ALA A 516 26.45 51.74 40.02
C ALA A 516 27.73 52.50 39.82
N GLU A 517 28.54 52.17 38.80
CA GLU A 517 29.78 52.88 38.47
C GLU A 517 29.49 54.31 37.96
N ALA A 518 28.49 54.49 37.09
CA ALA A 518 28.09 55.83 36.66
C ALA A 518 27.60 56.70 37.83
N MET A 519 26.85 56.09 38.77
CA MET A 519 26.44 56.79 40.00
C MET A 519 27.61 57.17 40.87
N ARG A 520 28.64 56.33 40.99
CA ARG A 520 29.87 56.60 41.74
C ARG A 520 30.62 57.78 41.12
N GLN A 521 30.75 57.82 39.80
CA GLN A 521 31.38 58.95 39.10
C GLN A 521 30.62 60.24 39.28
N SER A 522 29.28 60.17 39.21
CA SER A 522 28.41 61.31 39.41
C SER A 522 28.47 61.83 40.88
N ALA A 523 28.52 60.90 41.86
CA ALA A 523 28.67 61.29 43.28
C ALA A 523 29.96 62.05 43.52
N THR A 524 31.06 61.61 42.90
CA THR A 524 32.35 62.31 43.00
C THR A 524 32.28 63.75 42.52
N ALA A 525 31.49 64.04 41.50
CA ALA A 525 31.34 65.35 40.94
C ALA A 525 30.36 66.20 41.75
N LEU A 526 29.24 65.61 42.23
CA LEU A 526 28.15 66.34 42.92
C LEU A 526 28.40 66.64 44.40
N LEU A 527 28.98 65.65 45.11
CA LEU A 527 29.13 65.72 46.58
C LEU A 527 30.52 66.21 47.00
N LYS A 528 31.03 67.22 46.29
CA LYS A 528 32.34 67.86 46.63
C LYS A 528 32.23 68.53 47.97
N GLY A 529 33.05 68.14 48.94
CA GLY A 529 33.03 68.75 50.31
C GLY A 529 32.27 67.89 51.33
N THR A 530 31.61 66.82 50.94
CA THR A 530 30.89 65.90 51.83
C THR A 530 31.63 64.57 51.81
N THR A 531 31.83 63.87 52.93
CA THR A 531 32.32 62.53 52.97
C THR A 531 31.18 61.60 52.56
N TRP A 532 31.35 60.85 51.46
CA TRP A 532 30.31 59.93 50.96
C TRP A 532 30.79 58.50 50.77
N THR A 533 29.86 57.55 50.88
CA THR A 533 30.08 56.13 50.59
C THR A 533 29.01 55.64 49.64
N LEU A 534 29.41 54.73 48.71
CA LEU A 534 28.48 54.04 47.84
C LEU A 534 28.76 52.55 47.87
N GLN A 535 27.81 51.79 48.38
CA GLN A 535 27.84 50.34 48.45
C GLN A 535 26.90 49.74 47.39
N ALA A 536 27.38 48.76 46.62
CA ALA A 536 26.60 48.07 45.60
C ALA A 536 26.96 46.59 45.59
N PRO A 537 26.07 45.69 45.22
CA PRO A 537 26.37 44.27 45.06
C PRO A 537 27.50 44.03 44.04
N LYS A 538 28.33 43.02 44.27
CA LYS A 538 29.41 42.63 43.34
C LYS A 538 28.89 41.79 42.14
N ASP A 539 27.60 41.53 42.07
CA ASP A 539 27.01 40.78 40.97
C ASP A 539 27.07 41.59 39.66
N ASP A 540 27.69 41.01 38.62
CA ASP A 540 27.85 41.61 37.29
C ASP A 540 26.96 40.97 36.23
N THR A 541 26.00 40.14 36.64
CA THR A 541 25.16 39.38 35.71
C THR A 541 23.75 39.98 35.51
N THR A 542 23.33 40.79 36.46
CA THR A 542 21.95 41.36 36.44
C THR A 542 21.87 42.55 35.48
N THR A 543 20.97 42.45 34.51
CA THR A 543 20.71 43.50 33.50
C THR A 543 19.33 44.09 33.67
N ALA A 544 19.17 45.34 33.26
CA ALA A 544 17.85 46.01 33.19
C ALA A 544 17.71 46.81 31.89
N SER A 545 16.49 47.26 31.56
CA SER A 545 16.27 48.03 30.34
C SER A 545 17.04 49.35 30.36
N LEU A 546 17.36 49.87 29.20
CA LEU A 546 18.01 51.17 29.05
C LEU A 546 17.20 52.31 29.71
N GLU A 547 15.90 52.28 29.58
CA GLU A 547 14.98 53.26 30.20
C GLU A 547 15.04 53.16 31.73
N PHE A 548 15.12 51.96 32.30
CA PHE A 548 15.29 51.76 33.73
C PHE A 548 16.58 52.40 34.23
N HIS A 549 17.70 52.14 33.58
CA HIS A 549 18.98 52.76 33.90
C HIS A 549 18.91 54.27 33.86
N ARG A 550 18.29 54.81 32.82
CA ARG A 550 18.12 56.24 32.63
C ARG A 550 17.31 56.86 33.78
N GLN A 551 16.17 56.33 34.12
CA GLN A 551 15.30 56.90 35.16
C GLN A 551 15.93 56.81 36.56
N VAL A 552 16.58 55.69 36.89
CA VAL A 552 17.29 55.53 38.18
C VAL A 552 18.49 56.47 38.26
N PHE A 553 19.28 56.61 37.19
CA PHE A 553 20.42 57.53 37.17
C PHE A 553 19.97 58.99 37.33
N LEU A 554 18.93 59.41 36.64
CA LEU A 554 18.38 60.78 36.77
C LEU A 554 17.77 61.01 38.14
N PHE A 555 17.10 60.01 38.73
CA PHE A 555 16.60 60.06 40.11
C PHE A 555 17.75 60.31 41.11
N PHE A 556 18.79 59.50 41.00
CA PHE A 556 20.00 59.62 41.85
C PHE A 556 20.65 61.01 41.74
N ARG A 557 20.78 61.49 40.52
CA ARG A 557 21.36 62.82 40.25
C ARG A 557 20.57 63.93 40.88
N GLU A 558 19.26 63.95 40.82
CA GLU A 558 18.37 64.90 41.44
C GLU A 558 18.49 64.85 42.97
N ALA A 559 18.52 63.64 43.55
CA ALA A 559 18.73 63.51 45.00
C ALA A 559 20.13 64.01 45.41
N GLY A 560 21.20 63.73 44.63
CA GLY A 560 22.52 64.28 44.89
C GLY A 560 22.62 65.81 44.80
N HIS A 561 21.91 66.43 43.84
CA HIS A 561 21.80 67.86 43.73
C HIS A 561 21.10 68.47 44.94
N ASN A 562 20.06 67.84 45.43
CA ASN A 562 19.34 68.32 46.62
C ASN A 562 20.26 68.27 47.86
N ILE A 563 21.07 67.24 48.02
CA ILE A 563 22.05 67.14 49.09
C ILE A 563 23.10 68.26 48.97
N ALA A 564 23.69 68.43 47.80
CA ALA A 564 24.75 69.39 47.55
C ALA A 564 24.28 70.86 47.75
N ARG A 565 23.02 71.20 47.42
CA ARG A 565 22.47 72.56 47.48
C ARG A 565 21.85 72.88 48.80
N HIS A 566 21.19 71.93 49.44
CA HIS A 566 20.25 72.27 50.50
C HIS A 566 20.60 71.59 51.84
N ALA A 567 21.31 70.48 51.83
CA ALA A 567 21.45 69.71 53.06
C ALA A 567 22.58 70.20 53.98
N GLN A 568 23.63 70.85 53.49
CA GLN A 568 24.85 71.15 54.25
C GLN A 568 25.39 69.94 55.00
N ALA A 569 25.24 68.76 54.37
CA ALA A 569 25.61 67.49 54.97
C ALA A 569 27.15 67.34 55.02
N THR A 570 27.65 66.81 56.12
CA THR A 570 29.06 66.39 56.25
C THR A 570 29.28 64.94 55.85
N GLN A 571 28.23 64.14 55.87
CA GLN A 571 28.29 62.70 55.49
C GLN A 571 27.05 62.27 54.70
N THR A 572 27.28 61.51 53.64
CA THR A 572 26.23 60.87 52.82
C THR A 572 26.49 59.41 52.61
N ASN A 573 25.52 58.54 52.86
CA ASN A 573 25.58 57.12 52.64
C ASN A 573 24.60 56.71 51.53
N ILE A 574 25.12 55.95 50.51
CA ILE A 574 24.37 55.49 49.36
C ILE A 574 24.46 53.99 49.32
N GLU A 575 23.35 53.29 49.32
CA GLU A 575 23.28 51.83 49.25
C GLU A 575 22.39 51.39 48.11
N LEU A 576 22.94 50.50 47.28
CA LEU A 576 22.27 49.85 46.17
C LEU A 576 22.11 48.37 46.45
N HIS A 577 20.93 47.86 46.28
CA HIS A 577 20.66 46.41 46.30
C HIS A 577 19.81 46.04 45.10
N TRP A 578 20.12 44.88 44.48
CA TRP A 578 19.31 44.37 43.41
C TRP A 578 19.27 42.84 43.42
N THR A 579 18.13 42.35 42.91
CA THR A 579 17.87 40.95 42.57
C THR A 579 17.25 40.94 41.18
N PRO A 580 17.11 39.78 40.51
CA PRO A 580 16.48 39.74 39.18
C PRO A 580 15.05 40.31 39.13
N LYS A 581 14.40 40.55 40.26
CA LYS A 581 13.01 41.05 40.33
C LYS A 581 12.84 42.41 40.98
N ARG A 582 13.85 42.92 41.69
CA ARG A 582 13.71 44.10 42.53
C ARG A 582 15.03 44.87 42.60
N PHE A 583 14.93 46.17 42.50
CA PHE A 583 16.01 47.13 42.71
C PHE A 583 15.66 48.05 43.86
N THR A 584 16.63 48.33 44.77
CA THR A 584 16.47 49.29 45.87
C THR A 584 17.64 50.24 45.90
N LEU A 585 17.34 51.53 46.12
CA LEU A 585 18.30 52.59 46.32
C LEU A 585 17.98 53.36 47.65
N HIS A 586 18.92 53.34 48.54
CA HIS A 586 18.86 54.14 49.77
C HIS A 586 19.89 55.28 49.70
N ILE A 587 19.49 56.50 50.02
CA ILE A 587 20.35 57.67 50.13
C ILE A 587 20.06 58.29 51.47
N HIS A 588 21.07 58.44 52.31
CA HIS A 588 20.95 59.04 53.62
C HIS A 588 22.02 60.11 53.79
N ASP A 589 21.63 61.32 54.15
CA ASP A 589 22.49 62.46 54.53
C ASP A 589 22.22 62.89 55.97
N ASN A 590 23.26 63.40 56.63
CA ASN A 590 23.22 63.95 57.98
C ASN A 590 23.08 65.49 58.03
N GLY A 591 22.46 66.03 56.99
CA GLY A 591 22.33 67.53 56.86
C GLY A 591 21.24 68.13 57.67
N LEU A 592 20.86 69.38 57.29
CA LEU A 592 19.86 70.20 58.00
C LEU A 592 18.46 69.53 57.98
N GLY A 593 18.17 68.63 57.09
CA GLY A 593 16.84 68.06 56.89
C GLY A 593 15.78 69.16 56.58
N PHE A 594 14.57 68.70 56.35
CA PHE A 594 13.45 69.61 56.10
C PHE A 594 12.11 68.96 56.55
N ASP A 595 11.07 69.74 56.65
CA ASP A 595 9.73 69.20 56.89
C ASP A 595 9.07 68.88 55.55
N PRO A 596 8.83 67.60 55.26
CA PRO A 596 8.23 67.13 53.97
C PRO A 596 6.81 67.67 53.74
N GLN A 597 6.13 68.17 54.75
CA GLN A 597 4.76 68.72 54.68
C GLN A 597 4.73 70.21 54.31
N ILE A 598 5.85 70.94 54.48
CA ILE A 598 5.95 72.33 54.08
C ILE A 598 6.29 72.42 52.59
N ILE A 599 5.36 72.98 51.79
CA ILE A 599 5.53 73.15 50.35
C ILE A 599 6.67 74.14 50.11
N THR A 600 7.83 73.61 49.64
CA THR A 600 8.94 74.46 49.18
C THR A 600 8.76 74.76 47.69
N THR A 601 9.11 76.01 47.29
CA THR A 601 8.95 76.54 45.93
C THR A 601 9.89 75.92 44.87
N GLY A 602 10.41 74.72 45.07
CA GLY A 602 11.36 74.04 44.16
C GLY A 602 10.79 72.76 43.50
N ASN A 603 11.10 72.55 42.21
CA ASN A 603 10.66 71.36 41.41
C ASN A 603 11.36 70.06 41.78
N GLY A 604 12.40 70.01 42.61
CA GLY A 604 13.22 68.87 42.87
C GLY A 604 12.49 67.65 43.45
N LEU A 605 11.65 67.88 44.50
CA LEU A 605 10.87 66.79 45.09
C LEU A 605 9.76 66.30 44.16
N ALA A 606 9.18 67.19 43.32
CA ALA A 606 8.22 66.79 42.30
C ALA A 606 8.87 65.89 41.21
N ASN A 607 10.10 66.20 40.79
CA ASN A 607 10.88 65.42 39.85
C ASN A 607 11.22 64.03 40.40
N LEU A 608 11.59 63.94 41.68
CA LEU A 608 11.86 62.63 42.31
C LEU A 608 10.59 61.77 42.34
N ARG A 609 9.43 62.34 42.69
CA ARG A 609 8.16 61.57 42.65
C ARG A 609 7.77 61.15 41.25
N HIS A 610 7.86 62.07 40.28
CA HIS A 610 7.54 61.73 38.88
C HIS A 610 8.43 60.60 38.33
N ARG A 611 9.76 60.58 38.61
CA ARG A 611 10.67 59.54 38.19
C ARG A 611 10.38 58.21 38.90
N ALA A 612 9.98 58.23 40.17
CA ALA A 612 9.54 57.04 40.88
C ALA A 612 8.25 56.44 40.26
N GLU A 613 7.27 57.32 39.85
CA GLU A 613 6.07 56.86 39.12
C GLU A 613 6.39 56.18 37.78
N VAL A 614 7.28 56.81 36.99
CA VAL A 614 7.75 56.22 35.71
C VAL A 614 8.39 54.84 35.92
N LEU A 615 9.16 54.68 36.99
CA LEU A 615 9.77 53.42 37.41
C LEU A 615 8.76 52.44 38.03
N LYS A 616 7.52 52.86 38.28
CA LYS A 616 6.53 52.14 39.09
C LYS A 616 7.10 51.75 40.47
N ALA A 617 7.96 52.62 40.99
CA ALA A 617 8.68 52.40 42.23
C ALA A 617 7.92 52.95 43.43
N VAL A 618 8.13 52.34 44.59
CA VAL A 618 7.73 52.89 45.87
C VAL A 618 8.81 53.87 46.34
N LEU A 619 8.43 55.13 46.51
CA LEU A 619 9.34 56.15 47.00
C LEU A 619 8.91 56.55 48.43
N LYS A 620 9.85 56.57 49.37
CA LYS A 620 9.71 57.01 50.72
C LYS A 620 10.79 58.03 51.01
N ILE A 621 10.39 59.27 51.45
CA ILE A 621 11.29 60.35 51.84
C ILE A 621 11.00 60.69 53.31
N GLU A 622 11.95 60.47 54.17
CA GLU A 622 11.88 60.76 55.57
C GLU A 622 12.92 61.84 55.86
N SER A 623 12.49 62.99 56.35
CA SER A 623 13.35 64.12 56.73
C SER A 623 12.79 64.85 57.96
N THR A 624 13.67 65.23 58.82
CA THR A 624 13.31 66.02 60.02
C THR A 624 14.36 67.15 60.19
N PRO A 625 13.90 68.39 60.44
CA PRO A 625 14.84 69.48 60.66
C PRO A 625 15.92 69.13 61.72
N GLY A 626 17.18 69.29 61.36
CA GLY A 626 18.35 68.99 62.19
C GLY A 626 18.81 67.54 62.27
N GLN A 627 18.12 66.60 61.55
CA GLN A 627 18.43 65.19 61.60
C GLN A 627 18.74 64.54 60.21
N GLY A 628 18.84 65.37 59.13
CA GLY A 628 19.13 64.96 57.79
C GLY A 628 17.95 64.39 57.02
N THR A 629 18.22 63.76 55.88
CA THR A 629 17.22 63.21 55.00
C THR A 629 17.55 61.72 54.60
N HIS A 630 16.53 60.87 54.61
CA HIS A 630 16.59 59.48 54.12
C HIS A 630 15.61 59.28 52.95
N ILE A 631 16.15 58.93 51.83
CA ILE A 631 15.40 58.59 50.60
C ILE A 631 15.48 57.12 50.36
N HIS A 632 14.36 56.49 50.24
CA HIS A 632 14.24 55.08 49.87
C HIS A 632 13.43 54.92 48.59
N LEU A 633 14.02 54.33 47.57
CA LEU A 633 13.37 53.98 46.29
C LEU A 633 13.40 52.47 46.08
N GLU A 634 12.25 51.85 45.93
CA GLU A 634 12.13 50.42 45.59
C GLU A 634 11.38 50.28 44.27
N ALA A 635 12.06 49.75 43.24
CA ALA A 635 11.55 49.58 41.89
C ALA A 635 11.46 48.11 41.48
N PRO A 636 10.36 47.67 40.79
CA PRO A 636 10.33 46.34 40.17
C PRO A 636 11.28 46.31 38.98
N MET A 637 11.98 45.20 38.84
CA MET A 637 12.77 44.91 37.64
C MET A 637 11.99 43.94 36.77
N ALA A 638 11.69 44.35 35.51
CA ALA A 638 10.95 43.57 34.52
C ALA A 638 11.88 42.75 33.61
#